data_8d75971df7e74f39d437a9a5c8a50ffc
#
_entry.id   8d75971df7e74f39d437a9a5c8a50ffc
#
_cell.length_a   1.000
_cell.length_b   1.000
_cell.length_c   1.000
_cell.angle_alpha   90.00
_cell.angle_beta   90.00
_cell.angle_gamma   90.00
#
_symmetry.space_group_name_H-M   'P 1'
#
loop_
_entity.id
_entity.type
_entity.pdbx_description
1 polymer ?
#
loop_
_entity_poly.entity_id
_entity_poly.type
_entity_poly.pdbx_seq_one_letter_code
_entity_poly.pdbx_strand_id
1 'polypeptide(L)'
;MSLVLLIFLPIIAALLIPLLYKKVARIHTGWFVLIVPLILFSYYATLLPVTMEGGTRSSELQWIPSLDISFVAYLDGLSLLFSLLITGIGALVVLYSIFYLDKTREQLHNFYVYLLMFMTAMLGVVQSDHLISLYLFWELTSISSFLLIGYWYTRDRSRFGALKSMMITVFGGLMMLGGFVLLGLMGNTYSIRELVAQAPELVGHEFFLWALVLILLGAFTKSAQFPFYIWLPDAMEAPTPVSAYLHSATMVKAGLYLVARFTPIFAASGLWIWLVTGIGLFTMVWGSVFALKQKDLKAILAFSTVSQLGLIMSLLGASAMGFHVEDAAGTAFKYAAFAAIFHLVNHAVFKGSLFMVAGIVDHETGTRDIRKLGGLMSLMPISFTIAMIGSFSMAGLPLFGGFLSKETFLTAMLTIMEFDLFSMDVWGILFPVIAWIGSVFTFIYSFYFVFHTFAGKHKPEELPKQAHEAPKGMLVSPAILAVLVIAIFFIPNVVGDWIVKPAVIAIQPFLYSAPEQVDVHIAAWHGFEPELFMTLGIFAVGGLLFWTLRKWQRIYDNYPEAVSLNRLYDFGMFLSDSGAKRFSAIYMTGFIRSYLVYMFGFFILISLSALFMTDSFRFETDNLAPIGVYEIIIAATLIGGVITIVASKSRLMSIIALGAVGYSVALFFVIFRAPDLALTQLVIETISVALFLLAFYHLPKSTKKNERMRFRLGNAIIALGVGVTMTLVALSAHSQKILPSISEFYKETVYTEAGGGNIVNVILVDYRGFDTLFEITVLGIAGIGIIAMIKLRLSNKEDQHENK
;
A
#
# COMPACT_ATOMS: atom_id res chain seq x y z
N MET A 1 9.59 -26.16 12.17
CA MET A 1 9.83 -25.39 10.93
C MET A 1 9.82 -23.92 11.30
N SER A 2 10.72 -23.10 10.76
CA SER A 2 10.75 -21.66 11.08
C SER A 2 9.47 -21.00 10.55
N LEU A 3 8.83 -20.09 11.33
CA LEU A 3 7.66 -19.33 10.90
C LEU A 3 7.97 -18.48 9.67
N VAL A 4 9.19 -17.93 9.60
CA VAL A 4 9.66 -17.17 8.45
C VAL A 4 9.57 -18.00 7.15
N LEU A 5 10.03 -19.26 7.18
CA LEU A 5 9.95 -20.12 6.01
C LEU A 5 8.51 -20.41 5.58
N LEU A 6 7.58 -20.53 6.55
CA LEU A 6 6.14 -20.75 6.26
C LEU A 6 5.51 -19.54 5.57
N ILE A 7 5.86 -18.33 5.99
CA ILE A 7 5.38 -17.10 5.37
C ILE A 7 5.84 -17.01 3.91
N PHE A 8 7.10 -17.35 3.63
CA PHE A 8 7.67 -17.27 2.29
C PHE A 8 7.40 -18.50 1.40
N LEU A 9 6.89 -19.59 1.95
CA LEU A 9 6.61 -20.81 1.17
C LEU A 9 5.71 -20.56 -0.07
N PRO A 10 4.60 -19.78 0.01
CA PRO A 10 3.76 -19.55 -1.16
C PRO A 10 4.49 -18.79 -2.27
N ILE A 11 5.31 -17.78 -1.96
CA ILE A 11 6.05 -17.03 -3.00
C ILE A 11 7.19 -17.88 -3.58
N ILE A 12 7.82 -18.74 -2.79
CA ILE A 12 8.81 -19.70 -3.29
C ILE A 12 8.14 -20.68 -4.27
N ALA A 13 6.96 -21.19 -3.91
CA ALA A 13 6.17 -22.03 -4.80
C ALA A 13 5.74 -21.28 -6.07
N ALA A 14 5.41 -20.00 -5.96
CA ALA A 14 5.02 -19.16 -7.11
C ALA A 14 6.10 -19.08 -8.18
N LEU A 15 7.39 -19.11 -7.80
CA LEU A 15 8.51 -19.13 -8.75
C LEU A 15 8.53 -20.39 -9.64
N LEU A 16 7.97 -21.51 -9.14
CA LEU A 16 7.90 -22.76 -9.87
C LEU A 16 6.69 -22.84 -10.82
N ILE A 17 5.65 -22.04 -10.59
CA ILE A 17 4.38 -22.11 -11.36
C ILE A 17 4.56 -21.89 -12.87
N PRO A 18 5.33 -20.88 -13.36
CA PRO A 18 5.53 -20.70 -14.78
C PRO A 18 6.21 -21.90 -15.46
N LEU A 19 7.11 -22.58 -14.76
CA LEU A 19 7.79 -23.79 -15.25
C LEU A 19 6.82 -24.97 -15.31
N LEU A 20 6.01 -25.17 -14.27
CA LEU A 20 4.99 -26.22 -14.22
C LEU A 20 3.92 -26.00 -15.29
N TYR A 21 3.47 -24.76 -15.49
CA TYR A 21 2.51 -24.41 -16.53
C TYR A 21 2.99 -24.80 -17.94
N LYS A 22 4.28 -24.55 -18.23
CA LYS A 22 4.89 -24.91 -19.53
C LYS A 22 5.14 -26.41 -19.70
N LYS A 23 5.67 -27.07 -18.65
CA LYS A 23 6.08 -28.48 -18.74
C LYS A 23 4.93 -29.48 -18.60
N VAL A 24 3.92 -29.16 -17.77
CA VAL A 24 2.80 -30.05 -17.45
C VAL A 24 1.50 -29.52 -18.05
N ALA A 25 1.51 -29.34 -19.36
CA ALA A 25 0.39 -28.75 -20.12
C ALA A 25 -0.93 -29.57 -20.04
N ARG A 26 -0.92 -30.84 -19.65
CA ARG A 26 -2.14 -31.68 -19.57
C ARG A 26 -2.97 -31.47 -18.32
N ILE A 27 -2.33 -31.15 -17.16
CA ILE A 27 -2.99 -31.01 -15.86
C ILE A 27 -3.28 -29.52 -15.61
N HIS A 28 -4.41 -29.22 -14.98
CA HIS A 28 -4.72 -27.85 -14.59
C HIS A 28 -3.74 -27.40 -13.48
N THR A 29 -3.06 -26.27 -13.69
CA THR A 29 -1.99 -25.76 -12.78
C THR A 29 -2.46 -25.63 -11.33
N GLY A 30 -3.75 -25.36 -11.13
CA GLY A 30 -4.35 -25.21 -9.78
C GLY A 30 -4.18 -26.43 -8.87
N TRP A 31 -4.05 -27.65 -9.41
CA TRP A 31 -3.82 -28.84 -8.60
C TRP A 31 -2.46 -28.80 -7.88
N PHE A 32 -1.44 -28.27 -8.53
CA PHE A 32 -0.12 -28.08 -7.91
C PHE A 32 -0.14 -26.95 -6.88
N VAL A 33 -0.86 -25.88 -7.19
CA VAL A 33 -1.00 -24.73 -6.29
C VAL A 33 -1.77 -25.10 -5.03
N LEU A 34 -2.77 -25.98 -5.13
CA LEU A 34 -3.62 -26.41 -4.00
C LEU A 34 -2.81 -27.06 -2.85
N ILE A 35 -1.72 -27.71 -3.20
CA ILE A 35 -0.85 -28.38 -2.22
C ILE A 35 -0.29 -27.38 -1.20
N VAL A 36 0.05 -26.16 -1.64
CA VAL A 36 0.69 -25.14 -0.80
C VAL A 36 -0.22 -24.69 0.35
N PRO A 37 -1.43 -24.16 0.11
CA PRO A 37 -2.31 -23.76 1.21
C PRO A 37 -2.78 -24.94 2.08
N LEU A 38 -2.88 -26.16 1.54
CA LEU A 38 -3.22 -27.35 2.33
C LEU A 38 -2.10 -27.70 3.32
N ILE A 39 -0.85 -27.69 2.89
CA ILE A 39 0.30 -27.93 3.79
C ILE A 39 0.33 -26.86 4.88
N LEU A 40 0.19 -25.58 4.51
CA LEU A 40 0.21 -24.47 5.47
C LEU A 40 -0.95 -24.58 6.46
N PHE A 41 -2.17 -24.81 5.98
CA PHE A 41 -3.34 -25.00 6.84
C PHE A 41 -3.16 -26.14 7.81
N SER A 42 -2.69 -27.31 7.33
CA SER A 42 -2.45 -28.47 8.17
C SER A 42 -1.39 -28.18 9.25
N TYR A 43 -0.33 -27.45 8.89
CA TYR A 43 0.70 -27.08 9.86
C TYR A 43 0.16 -26.09 10.91
N TYR A 44 -0.54 -25.01 10.49
CA TYR A 44 -1.13 -24.08 11.46
C TYR A 44 -2.19 -24.74 12.35
N ALA A 45 -2.93 -25.71 11.85
CA ALA A 45 -3.87 -26.50 12.66
C ALA A 45 -3.17 -27.29 13.77
N THR A 46 -1.95 -27.78 13.57
CA THR A 46 -1.17 -28.44 14.63
C THR A 46 -0.74 -27.50 15.76
N LEU A 47 -0.82 -26.19 15.56
CA LEU A 47 -0.45 -25.17 16.56
C LEU A 47 -1.65 -24.72 17.42
N LEU A 48 -2.88 -25.15 17.11
CA LEU A 48 -4.07 -24.83 17.90
C LEU A 48 -3.91 -25.20 19.40
N PRO A 49 -3.45 -26.40 19.78
CA PRO A 49 -3.27 -26.70 21.20
C PRO A 49 -2.30 -25.76 21.92
N VAL A 50 -1.25 -25.32 21.24
CA VAL A 50 -0.24 -24.39 21.82
C VAL A 50 -0.88 -23.04 22.18
N THR A 51 -1.69 -22.48 21.28
CA THR A 51 -2.35 -21.19 21.53
C THR A 51 -3.54 -21.30 22.49
N MET A 52 -4.19 -22.47 22.56
CA MET A 52 -5.22 -22.75 23.59
C MET A 52 -4.66 -22.70 25.02
N GLU A 53 -3.41 -23.05 25.21
CA GLU A 53 -2.71 -22.95 26.48
C GLU A 53 -2.06 -21.57 26.70
N GLY A 54 -2.35 -20.58 25.84
CA GLY A 54 -1.76 -19.24 25.89
C GLY A 54 -0.32 -19.17 25.38
N GLY A 55 0.18 -20.28 24.79
CA GLY A 55 1.54 -20.33 24.24
C GLY A 55 1.69 -19.52 22.95
N THR A 56 2.90 -19.04 22.71
CA THR A 56 3.26 -18.27 21.52
C THR A 56 4.50 -18.86 20.85
N ARG A 57 4.71 -18.54 19.59
CA ARG A 57 5.92 -18.90 18.87
C ARG A 57 6.49 -17.69 18.14
N SER A 58 7.82 -17.57 18.11
CA SER A 58 8.53 -16.55 17.36
C SER A 58 9.68 -17.15 16.56
N SER A 59 10.02 -16.52 15.46
CA SER A 59 11.27 -16.78 14.73
C SER A 59 11.74 -15.47 14.10
N GLU A 60 13.03 -15.22 14.17
CA GLU A 60 13.67 -14.00 13.71
C GLU A 60 14.62 -14.28 12.55
N LEU A 61 14.67 -13.34 11.62
CA LEU A 61 15.64 -13.25 10.53
C LEU A 61 16.19 -11.82 10.50
N GLN A 62 17.45 -11.64 10.77
CA GLN A 62 18.11 -10.35 10.62
C GLN A 62 18.10 -9.96 9.14
N TRP A 63 17.51 -8.78 8.85
CA TRP A 63 17.39 -8.30 7.47
C TRP A 63 18.37 -7.16 7.18
N ILE A 64 18.32 -6.06 7.94
CA ILE A 64 19.23 -4.92 7.76
C ILE A 64 19.86 -4.59 9.12
N PRO A 65 20.98 -5.25 9.49
CA PRO A 65 21.58 -5.09 10.83
C PRO A 65 22.05 -3.67 11.10
N SER A 66 22.47 -2.92 10.07
CA SER A 66 22.94 -1.53 10.19
C SER A 66 21.84 -0.53 10.61
N LEU A 67 20.57 -0.88 10.44
CA LEU A 67 19.42 -0.07 10.82
C LEU A 67 18.60 -0.72 11.94
N ASP A 68 19.08 -1.80 12.52
CA ASP A 68 18.37 -2.62 13.52
C ASP A 68 17.00 -3.10 13.04
N ILE A 69 16.89 -3.38 11.73
CA ILE A 69 15.66 -3.90 11.12
C ILE A 69 15.76 -5.40 11.00
N SER A 70 15.01 -6.10 11.86
CA SER A 70 14.82 -7.55 11.84
C SER A 70 13.44 -7.91 11.33
N PHE A 71 13.34 -9.03 10.61
CA PHE A 71 12.06 -9.66 10.32
C PHE A 71 11.73 -10.65 11.42
N VAL A 72 10.86 -10.23 12.35
CA VAL A 72 10.39 -11.07 13.44
C VAL A 72 9.01 -11.59 13.10
N ALA A 73 8.90 -12.90 12.87
CA ALA A 73 7.63 -13.60 12.74
C ALA A 73 7.14 -14.04 14.12
N TYR A 74 5.95 -13.60 14.49
CA TYR A 74 5.33 -13.87 15.79
C TYR A 74 3.94 -14.47 15.60
N LEU A 75 3.69 -15.57 16.29
CA LEU A 75 2.42 -16.29 16.22
C LEU A 75 1.84 -16.43 17.63
N ASP A 76 0.71 -15.78 17.81
CA ASP A 76 -0.20 -15.88 18.94
C ASP A 76 -1.60 -16.34 18.48
N GLY A 77 -2.58 -16.31 19.35
CA GLY A 77 -3.95 -16.72 19.01
C GLY A 77 -4.57 -15.90 17.89
N LEU A 78 -4.32 -14.58 17.83
CA LEU A 78 -4.84 -13.70 16.77
C LEU A 78 -4.16 -14.00 15.43
N SER A 79 -2.84 -14.10 15.41
CA SER A 79 -2.07 -14.44 14.22
C SER A 79 -2.41 -15.81 13.68
N LEU A 80 -2.61 -16.81 14.58
CA LEU A 80 -2.99 -18.16 14.20
C LEU A 80 -4.37 -18.22 13.56
N LEU A 81 -5.36 -17.55 14.16
CA LEU A 81 -6.71 -17.46 13.61
C LEU A 81 -6.68 -16.93 12.17
N PHE A 82 -6.00 -15.80 11.95
CA PHE A 82 -5.89 -15.23 10.60
C PHE A 82 -5.12 -16.16 9.65
N SER A 83 -4.04 -16.80 10.10
CA SER A 83 -3.27 -17.75 9.28
C SER A 83 -4.12 -18.94 8.85
N LEU A 84 -4.99 -19.47 9.72
CA LEU A 84 -5.95 -20.52 9.38
C LEU A 84 -6.99 -20.05 8.36
N LEU A 85 -7.52 -18.84 8.51
CA LEU A 85 -8.47 -18.28 7.55
C LEU A 85 -7.82 -18.04 6.17
N ILE A 86 -6.61 -17.48 6.13
CA ILE A 86 -5.87 -17.21 4.91
C ILE A 86 -5.59 -18.51 4.14
N THR A 87 -5.12 -19.52 4.83
CA THR A 87 -4.71 -20.78 4.20
C THR A 87 -5.89 -21.72 3.94
N GLY A 88 -6.84 -21.83 4.87
CA GLY A 88 -8.01 -22.71 4.74
C GLY A 88 -8.96 -22.23 3.63
N ILE A 89 -9.39 -20.97 3.69
CA ILE A 89 -10.23 -20.41 2.60
C ILE A 89 -9.43 -20.28 1.31
N GLY A 90 -8.12 -19.99 1.39
CA GLY A 90 -7.22 -20.02 0.25
C GLY A 90 -7.20 -21.36 -0.48
N ALA A 91 -7.16 -22.47 0.25
CA ALA A 91 -7.26 -23.81 -0.34
C ALA A 91 -8.60 -24.03 -1.06
N LEU A 92 -9.71 -23.64 -0.44
CA LEU A 92 -11.05 -23.75 -1.05
C LEU A 92 -11.19 -22.86 -2.29
N VAL A 93 -10.60 -21.66 -2.28
CA VAL A 93 -10.57 -20.75 -3.43
C VAL A 93 -9.74 -21.33 -4.57
N VAL A 94 -8.58 -21.90 -4.29
CA VAL A 94 -7.76 -22.59 -5.31
C VAL A 94 -8.54 -23.77 -5.89
N LEU A 95 -9.19 -24.59 -5.06
CA LEU A 95 -10.02 -25.71 -5.52
C LEU A 95 -11.16 -25.20 -6.41
N TYR A 96 -11.87 -24.15 -6.02
CA TYR A 96 -12.92 -23.53 -6.80
C TYR A 96 -12.41 -23.00 -8.14
N SER A 97 -11.23 -22.35 -8.14
CA SER A 97 -10.65 -21.76 -9.36
C SER A 97 -10.28 -22.79 -10.43
N ILE A 98 -9.96 -24.04 -10.04
CA ILE A 98 -9.67 -25.15 -10.98
C ILE A 98 -10.85 -25.41 -11.92
N PHE A 99 -12.06 -25.29 -11.41
CA PHE A 99 -13.29 -25.54 -12.16
C PHE A 99 -13.93 -24.27 -12.73
N TYR A 100 -13.56 -23.09 -12.22
CA TYR A 100 -14.11 -21.81 -12.66
C TYR A 100 -13.31 -21.21 -13.82
N LEU A 101 -11.97 -21.33 -13.85
CA LEU A 101 -11.10 -20.75 -14.88
C LEU A 101 -10.81 -21.74 -15.99
N ASP A 102 -11.04 -21.32 -17.25
CA ASP A 102 -10.75 -22.15 -18.43
C ASP A 102 -9.26 -22.09 -18.75
N LYS A 103 -8.63 -23.27 -18.74
CA LYS A 103 -7.22 -23.45 -19.06
C LYS A 103 -6.83 -22.94 -20.45
N THR A 104 -7.75 -23.00 -21.42
CA THR A 104 -7.46 -22.65 -22.81
C THR A 104 -7.58 -21.17 -23.10
N ARG A 105 -8.33 -20.44 -22.26
CA ARG A 105 -8.64 -19.00 -22.46
C ARG A 105 -7.89 -18.10 -21.50
N GLU A 106 -7.40 -18.64 -20.37
CA GLU A 106 -6.88 -17.86 -19.27
C GLU A 106 -5.37 -18.06 -19.05
N GLN A 107 -4.68 -17.01 -18.67
CA GLN A 107 -3.25 -17.08 -18.33
C GLN A 107 -3.07 -17.58 -16.88
N LEU A 108 -3.40 -18.85 -16.63
CA LEU A 108 -3.45 -19.44 -15.30
C LEU A 108 -2.17 -19.26 -14.47
N HIS A 109 -1.00 -19.23 -15.12
CA HIS A 109 0.29 -19.03 -14.41
C HIS A 109 0.33 -17.67 -13.73
N ASN A 110 -0.11 -16.58 -14.38
CA ASN A 110 -0.16 -15.26 -13.78
C ASN A 110 -1.16 -15.22 -12.62
N PHE A 111 -2.35 -15.81 -12.82
CA PHE A 111 -3.37 -15.87 -11.79
C PHE A 111 -2.85 -16.50 -10.49
N TYR A 112 -2.25 -17.69 -10.59
CA TYR A 112 -1.77 -18.41 -9.41
C TYR A 112 -0.52 -17.81 -8.80
N VAL A 113 0.37 -17.21 -9.59
CA VAL A 113 1.52 -16.44 -9.05
C VAL A 113 1.02 -15.28 -8.21
N TYR A 114 0.08 -14.49 -8.73
CA TYR A 114 -0.47 -13.34 -7.98
C TYR A 114 -1.23 -13.78 -6.72
N LEU A 115 -1.96 -14.91 -6.79
CA LEU A 115 -2.69 -15.47 -5.65
C LEU A 115 -1.74 -15.92 -4.54
N LEU A 116 -0.66 -16.63 -4.88
CA LEU A 116 0.35 -17.06 -3.91
C LEU A 116 1.17 -15.90 -3.35
N MET A 117 1.49 -14.90 -4.18
CA MET A 117 2.13 -13.67 -3.72
C MET A 117 1.25 -12.93 -2.72
N PHE A 118 -0.06 -12.86 -2.98
CA PHE A 118 -1.02 -12.28 -2.06
C PHE A 118 -1.14 -13.08 -0.76
N MET A 119 -1.12 -14.42 -0.82
CA MET A 119 -1.11 -15.29 0.37
C MET A 119 0.13 -15.05 1.24
N THR A 120 1.32 -14.97 0.63
CA THR A 120 2.57 -14.60 1.34
C THR A 120 2.41 -13.25 2.03
N ALA A 121 1.92 -12.24 1.30
CA ALA A 121 1.75 -10.89 1.82
C ALA A 121 0.81 -10.86 3.04
N MET A 122 -0.32 -11.56 2.98
CA MET A 122 -1.26 -11.64 4.09
C MET A 122 -0.71 -12.39 5.29
N LEU A 123 0.02 -13.51 5.07
CA LEU A 123 0.68 -14.22 6.16
C LEU A 123 1.76 -13.35 6.81
N GLY A 124 2.49 -12.57 6.01
CA GLY A 124 3.47 -11.62 6.52
C GLY A 124 2.83 -10.51 7.36
N VAL A 125 1.69 -9.93 6.92
CA VAL A 125 0.96 -8.92 7.70
C VAL A 125 0.56 -9.45 9.06
N VAL A 126 -0.04 -10.64 9.13
CA VAL A 126 -0.62 -11.16 10.37
C VAL A 126 0.39 -11.81 11.32
N GLN A 127 1.62 -12.01 10.87
CA GLN A 127 2.68 -12.61 11.70
C GLN A 127 3.87 -11.67 11.95
N SER A 128 3.90 -10.46 11.39
CA SER A 128 4.98 -9.51 11.67
C SER A 128 4.85 -8.88 13.05
N ASP A 129 5.93 -8.92 13.82
CA ASP A 129 6.07 -8.20 15.10
C ASP A 129 6.89 -6.92 14.98
N HIS A 130 7.33 -6.56 13.79
CA HIS A 130 8.09 -5.35 13.53
C HIS A 130 7.32 -4.42 12.59
N LEU A 131 7.15 -3.14 12.95
CA LEU A 131 6.32 -2.16 12.23
C LEU A 131 6.72 -2.02 10.75
N ILE A 132 8.02 -1.95 10.46
CA ILE A 132 8.51 -1.79 9.08
C ILE A 132 8.26 -3.06 8.25
N SER A 133 8.46 -4.24 8.84
CA SER A 133 8.16 -5.51 8.18
C SER A 133 6.66 -5.65 7.92
N LEU A 134 5.81 -5.27 8.87
CA LEU A 134 4.36 -5.22 8.71
C LEU A 134 3.98 -4.31 7.55
N TYR A 135 4.56 -3.10 7.47
CA TYR A 135 4.32 -2.17 6.37
C TYR A 135 4.73 -2.74 5.01
N LEU A 136 5.89 -3.39 4.92
CA LEU A 136 6.33 -4.03 3.68
C LEU A 136 5.30 -5.04 3.15
N PHE A 137 4.85 -5.96 4.02
CA PHE A 137 3.84 -6.93 3.63
C PHE A 137 2.48 -6.30 3.37
N TRP A 138 2.14 -5.21 4.07
CA TRP A 138 0.93 -4.43 3.83
C TRP A 138 0.91 -3.86 2.41
N GLU A 139 2.01 -3.27 1.93
CA GLU A 139 2.11 -2.79 0.57
C GLU A 139 2.18 -3.92 -0.46
N LEU A 140 2.82 -5.04 -0.11
CA LEU A 140 2.79 -6.23 -0.97
C LEU A 140 1.36 -6.76 -1.15
N THR A 141 0.47 -6.62 -0.13
CA THR A 141 -0.96 -6.91 -0.32
C THR A 141 -1.64 -5.94 -1.29
N SER A 142 -1.25 -4.66 -1.30
CA SER A 142 -1.78 -3.66 -2.23
C SER A 142 -1.39 -3.99 -3.68
N ILE A 143 -0.12 -4.30 -3.91
CA ILE A 143 0.42 -4.65 -5.23
C ILE A 143 -0.20 -5.96 -5.74
N SER A 144 -0.21 -7.01 -4.92
CA SER A 144 -0.74 -8.30 -5.34
C SER A 144 -2.25 -8.28 -5.59
N SER A 145 -3.01 -7.53 -4.78
CA SER A 145 -4.45 -7.33 -5.01
C SER A 145 -4.71 -6.50 -6.27
N PHE A 146 -3.90 -5.48 -6.55
CA PHE A 146 -3.96 -4.74 -7.82
C PHE A 146 -3.82 -5.66 -9.02
N LEU A 147 -2.83 -6.56 -9.01
CA LEU A 147 -2.60 -7.53 -10.08
C LEU A 147 -3.76 -8.54 -10.20
N LEU A 148 -4.34 -8.97 -9.09
CA LEU A 148 -5.48 -9.88 -9.07
C LEU A 148 -6.77 -9.23 -9.54
N ILE A 149 -7.06 -7.98 -9.12
CA ILE A 149 -8.25 -7.23 -9.56
C ILE A 149 -8.11 -6.87 -11.03
N GLY A 150 -6.92 -6.46 -11.45
CA GLY A 150 -6.58 -6.15 -12.84
C GLY A 150 -6.29 -7.36 -13.73
N TYR A 151 -6.58 -8.59 -13.29
CA TYR A 151 -6.24 -9.80 -14.04
C TYR A 151 -6.76 -9.79 -15.50
N TRP A 152 -8.01 -9.34 -15.69
CA TRP A 152 -8.55 -9.09 -17.03
C TRP A 152 -8.19 -7.68 -17.53
N TYR A 153 -6.90 -7.40 -17.63
CA TYR A 153 -6.36 -6.06 -17.96
C TYR A 153 -6.82 -5.48 -19.29
N THR A 154 -7.37 -6.31 -20.20
CA THR A 154 -7.97 -5.86 -21.46
C THR A 154 -9.32 -5.14 -21.25
N ARG A 155 -9.97 -5.33 -20.10
CA ARG A 155 -11.25 -4.69 -19.76
C ARG A 155 -10.98 -3.37 -19.04
N ASP A 156 -11.53 -2.26 -19.56
CA ASP A 156 -11.35 -0.92 -18.95
C ASP A 156 -11.82 -0.86 -17.50
N ARG A 157 -12.96 -1.48 -17.20
CA ARG A 157 -13.52 -1.52 -15.84
C ARG A 157 -12.60 -2.25 -14.85
N SER A 158 -11.98 -3.34 -15.29
CA SER A 158 -11.02 -4.10 -14.46
C SER A 158 -9.78 -3.26 -14.15
N ARG A 159 -9.22 -2.55 -15.13
CA ARG A 159 -8.10 -1.63 -14.91
C ARG A 159 -8.47 -0.47 -14.00
N PHE A 160 -9.64 0.13 -14.22
CA PHE A 160 -10.13 1.23 -13.38
C PHE A 160 -10.32 0.78 -11.92
N GLY A 161 -11.00 -0.35 -11.69
CA GLY A 161 -11.22 -0.90 -10.34
C GLY A 161 -9.89 -1.25 -9.63
N ALA A 162 -8.94 -1.82 -10.36
CA ALA A 162 -7.62 -2.14 -9.84
C ALA A 162 -6.85 -0.87 -9.43
N LEU A 163 -6.77 0.14 -10.31
CA LEU A 163 -6.09 1.40 -10.02
C LEU A 163 -6.73 2.13 -8.84
N LYS A 164 -8.06 2.21 -8.79
CA LYS A 164 -8.78 2.86 -7.69
C LYS A 164 -8.52 2.18 -6.35
N SER A 165 -8.59 0.84 -6.34
CA SER A 165 -8.27 0.03 -5.16
C SER A 165 -6.83 0.31 -4.69
N MET A 166 -5.85 0.27 -5.60
CA MET A 166 -4.44 0.52 -5.30
C MET A 166 -4.24 1.94 -4.75
N MET A 167 -4.76 2.98 -5.42
CA MET A 167 -4.58 4.36 -5.00
C MET A 167 -5.10 4.62 -3.58
N ILE A 168 -6.31 4.13 -3.27
CA ILE A 168 -6.90 4.33 -1.94
C ILE A 168 -6.14 3.53 -0.87
N THR A 169 -5.76 2.28 -1.15
CA THR A 169 -5.09 1.44 -0.16
C THR A 169 -3.63 1.80 0.05
N VAL A 170 -2.91 2.26 -0.98
CA VAL A 170 -1.53 2.79 -0.85
C VAL A 170 -1.54 4.14 -0.12
N PHE A 171 -2.51 5.03 -0.41
CA PHE A 171 -2.67 6.27 0.36
C PHE A 171 -2.80 5.96 1.87
N GLY A 172 -3.69 5.03 2.24
CA GLY A 172 -3.83 4.60 3.63
C GLY A 172 -2.56 3.96 4.20
N GLY A 173 -1.85 3.17 3.40
CA GLY A 173 -0.58 2.57 3.80
C GLY A 173 0.51 3.61 4.09
N LEU A 174 0.61 4.65 3.27
CA LEU A 174 1.55 5.76 3.51
C LEU A 174 1.21 6.54 4.78
N MET A 175 -0.09 6.77 5.05
CA MET A 175 -0.51 7.37 6.32
C MET A 175 -0.13 6.48 7.51
N MET A 176 -0.40 5.19 7.43
CA MET A 176 -0.01 4.20 8.44
C MET A 176 1.51 4.17 8.67
N LEU A 177 2.31 4.25 7.62
CA LEU A 177 3.77 4.33 7.74
C LEU A 177 4.19 5.56 8.57
N GLY A 178 3.57 6.73 8.30
CA GLY A 178 3.77 7.92 9.12
C GLY A 178 3.45 7.68 10.60
N GLY A 179 2.33 7.00 10.88
CA GLY A 179 1.96 6.60 12.24
C GLY A 179 2.96 5.62 12.86
N PHE A 180 3.49 4.67 12.11
CA PHE A 180 4.50 3.73 12.58
C PHE A 180 5.84 4.41 12.91
N VAL A 181 6.26 5.36 12.08
CA VAL A 181 7.46 6.16 12.36
C VAL A 181 7.27 6.97 13.66
N LEU A 182 6.10 7.59 13.86
CA LEU A 182 5.83 8.30 15.11
C LEU A 182 5.83 7.36 16.32
N LEU A 183 5.23 6.17 16.22
CA LEU A 183 5.31 5.17 17.31
C LEU A 183 6.75 4.74 17.60
N GLY A 184 7.54 4.49 16.56
CA GLY A 184 8.95 4.13 16.70
C GLY A 184 9.77 5.23 17.39
N LEU A 185 9.50 6.51 17.08
CA LEU A 185 10.14 7.65 17.74
C LEU A 185 9.72 7.79 19.20
N MET A 186 8.44 7.55 19.52
CA MET A 186 7.91 7.65 20.89
C MET A 186 8.44 6.52 21.78
N GLY A 187 8.40 5.28 21.29
CA GLY A 187 8.79 4.08 22.06
C GLY A 187 10.26 3.68 21.91
N ASN A 188 11.02 4.39 21.09
CA ASN A 188 12.40 4.05 20.73
C ASN A 188 12.59 2.58 20.31
N THR A 189 11.56 1.99 19.69
CA THR A 189 11.52 0.62 19.19
C THR A 189 10.51 0.48 18.06
N TYR A 190 10.76 -0.47 17.17
CA TYR A 190 9.81 -0.85 16.12
C TYR A 190 9.15 -2.22 16.38
N SER A 191 9.41 -2.85 17.54
CA SER A 191 8.73 -4.09 17.96
C SER A 191 7.34 -3.78 18.48
N ILE A 192 6.32 -4.44 17.93
CA ILE A 192 4.91 -4.23 18.33
C ILE A 192 4.71 -4.68 19.77
N ARG A 193 5.31 -5.79 20.20
CA ARG A 193 5.19 -6.29 21.57
C ARG A 193 5.80 -5.34 22.60
N GLU A 194 6.96 -4.75 22.29
CA GLU A 194 7.60 -3.77 23.15
C GLU A 194 6.77 -2.50 23.26
N LEU A 195 6.21 -2.02 22.15
CA LEU A 195 5.30 -0.88 22.15
C LEU A 195 4.02 -1.15 22.95
N VAL A 196 3.48 -2.38 22.88
CA VAL A 196 2.35 -2.79 23.73
C VAL A 196 2.75 -2.75 25.20
N ALA A 197 3.92 -3.25 25.58
CA ALA A 197 4.39 -3.23 26.96
C ALA A 197 4.59 -1.78 27.48
N GLN A 198 4.99 -0.85 26.62
CA GLN A 198 5.20 0.56 26.92
C GLN A 198 3.92 1.41 26.76
N ALA A 199 2.77 0.80 26.42
CA ALA A 199 1.53 1.55 26.11
C ALA A 199 1.15 2.62 27.15
N PRO A 200 1.26 2.39 28.49
CA PRO A 200 0.95 3.42 29.48
C PRO A 200 1.84 4.67 29.38
N GLU A 201 3.10 4.51 28.96
CA GLU A 201 4.06 5.60 28.85
C GLU A 201 3.83 6.44 27.58
N LEU A 202 3.30 5.81 26.52
CA LEU A 202 3.07 6.45 25.24
C LEU A 202 1.89 7.43 25.24
N VAL A 203 0.90 7.24 26.12
CA VAL A 203 -0.36 8.02 26.14
C VAL A 203 -0.15 9.52 26.33
N GLY A 204 0.87 9.91 27.11
CA GLY A 204 1.18 11.33 27.41
C GLY A 204 2.03 12.03 26.33
N HIS A 205 2.46 11.32 25.27
CA HIS A 205 3.36 11.89 24.29
C HIS A 205 2.61 12.78 23.27
N GLU A 206 3.23 13.91 22.86
CA GLU A 206 2.62 14.89 21.94
C GLU A 206 2.21 14.30 20.58
N PHE A 207 2.91 13.26 20.08
CA PHE A 207 2.64 12.61 18.82
C PHE A 207 1.63 11.46 18.93
N PHE A 208 1.16 11.11 20.13
CA PHE A 208 0.28 9.95 20.33
C PHE A 208 -1.01 10.01 19.50
N LEU A 209 -1.70 11.14 19.52
CA LEU A 209 -2.96 11.32 18.78
C LEU A 209 -2.72 11.34 17.25
N TRP A 210 -1.60 11.86 16.80
CA TRP A 210 -1.24 11.84 15.39
C TRP A 210 -0.97 10.42 14.92
N ALA A 211 -0.21 9.63 15.67
CA ALA A 211 0.05 8.23 15.37
C ALA A 211 -1.25 7.43 15.31
N LEU A 212 -2.16 7.64 16.30
CA LEU A 212 -3.49 7.02 16.35
C LEU A 212 -4.29 7.27 15.06
N VAL A 213 -4.44 8.55 14.68
CA VAL A 213 -5.24 8.93 13.49
C VAL A 213 -4.62 8.38 12.22
N LEU A 214 -3.31 8.48 12.05
CA LEU A 214 -2.61 8.00 10.85
C LEU A 214 -2.71 6.48 10.69
N ILE A 215 -2.61 5.73 11.78
CA ILE A 215 -2.76 4.26 11.75
C ILE A 215 -4.21 3.88 11.45
N LEU A 216 -5.19 4.58 12.05
CA LEU A 216 -6.60 4.34 11.74
C LEU A 216 -6.94 4.64 10.28
N LEU A 217 -6.37 5.67 9.65
CA LEU A 217 -6.54 5.92 8.22
C LEU A 217 -6.07 4.73 7.39
N GLY A 218 -4.92 4.13 7.73
CA GLY A 218 -4.45 2.89 7.10
C GLY A 218 -5.44 1.73 7.25
N ALA A 219 -5.92 1.50 8.46
CA ALA A 219 -6.89 0.46 8.75
C ALA A 219 -8.21 0.65 8.00
N PHE A 220 -8.75 1.88 8.01
CA PHE A 220 -10.04 2.21 7.40
C PHE A 220 -10.01 2.11 5.88
N THR A 221 -8.93 2.50 5.22
CA THR A 221 -8.79 2.34 3.77
C THR A 221 -8.80 0.87 3.36
N LYS A 222 -8.05 0.01 4.05
CA LYS A 222 -7.95 -1.42 3.73
C LYS A 222 -9.23 -2.18 4.06
N SER A 223 -9.87 -1.85 5.20
CA SER A 223 -11.14 -2.46 5.63
C SER A 223 -12.38 -1.76 5.07
N ALA A 224 -12.23 -0.95 4.04
CA ALA A 224 -13.33 -0.31 3.33
C ALA A 224 -14.34 0.40 4.26
N GLN A 225 -13.83 1.07 5.31
CA GLN A 225 -14.66 1.89 6.19
C GLN A 225 -15.03 3.21 5.51
N PHE A 226 -16.14 3.82 5.93
CA PHE A 226 -16.52 5.14 5.45
C PHE A 226 -15.41 6.18 5.77
N PRO A 227 -15.03 7.07 4.86
CA PRO A 227 -15.53 7.26 3.47
C PRO A 227 -14.81 6.40 2.41
N PHE A 228 -13.85 5.58 2.80
CA PHE A 228 -12.92 4.89 1.88
C PHE A 228 -13.49 3.61 1.23
N TYR A 229 -14.73 3.22 1.49
CA TYR A 229 -15.36 2.00 0.96
C TYR A 229 -15.49 1.97 -0.58
N ILE A 230 -15.36 3.11 -1.24
CA ILE A 230 -15.69 3.30 -2.67
C ILE A 230 -14.88 2.45 -3.65
N TRP A 231 -13.73 1.91 -3.23
CA TRP A 231 -12.92 1.03 -4.08
C TRP A 231 -13.46 -0.41 -4.12
N LEU A 232 -14.14 -0.84 -3.06
CA LEU A 232 -14.55 -2.23 -2.89
C LEU A 232 -15.57 -2.69 -3.94
N PRO A 233 -16.64 -1.94 -4.28
CA PRO A 233 -17.56 -2.30 -5.36
C PRO A 233 -16.88 -2.36 -6.73
N ASP A 234 -15.94 -1.46 -7.03
CA ASP A 234 -15.23 -1.43 -8.31
C ASP A 234 -14.21 -2.58 -8.43
N ALA A 235 -13.68 -3.07 -7.31
CA ALA A 235 -12.84 -4.26 -7.24
C ALA A 235 -13.57 -5.56 -7.62
N MET A 236 -14.91 -5.56 -7.68
CA MET A 236 -15.71 -6.73 -8.06
C MET A 236 -15.60 -7.12 -9.55
N GLU A 237 -14.94 -6.34 -10.36
CA GLU A 237 -14.57 -6.71 -11.74
C GLU A 237 -13.49 -7.81 -11.80
N ALA A 238 -12.88 -8.15 -10.68
CA ALA A 238 -11.98 -9.29 -10.55
C ALA A 238 -12.69 -10.63 -10.85
N PRO A 239 -11.93 -11.69 -11.25
CA PRO A 239 -12.47 -13.05 -11.28
C PRO A 239 -13.11 -13.44 -9.92
N THR A 240 -14.19 -14.21 -9.95
CA THR A 240 -14.91 -14.52 -8.70
C THR A 240 -14.06 -15.23 -7.63
N PRO A 241 -13.15 -16.17 -7.95
CA PRO A 241 -12.26 -16.74 -6.94
C PRO A 241 -11.45 -15.67 -6.20
N VAL A 242 -10.99 -14.62 -6.91
CA VAL A 242 -10.30 -13.47 -6.30
C VAL A 242 -11.22 -12.72 -5.35
N SER A 243 -12.45 -12.39 -5.82
CA SER A 243 -13.43 -11.69 -4.99
C SER A 243 -13.77 -12.49 -3.72
N ALA A 244 -13.92 -13.82 -3.85
CA ALA A 244 -14.17 -14.71 -2.72
C ALA A 244 -12.99 -14.69 -1.72
N TYR A 245 -11.75 -14.68 -2.17
CA TYR A 245 -10.59 -14.67 -1.30
C TYR A 245 -10.35 -13.31 -0.62
N LEU A 246 -10.26 -12.24 -1.44
CA LEU A 246 -9.94 -10.90 -0.95
C LEU A 246 -10.98 -10.36 0.03
N HIS A 247 -12.26 -10.65 -0.20
CA HIS A 247 -13.35 -9.99 0.51
C HIS A 247 -14.02 -10.84 1.58
N SER A 248 -13.74 -12.15 1.65
CA SER A 248 -14.25 -12.99 2.75
C SER A 248 -13.23 -13.20 3.87
N ALA A 249 -11.96 -13.48 3.53
CA ALA A 249 -10.99 -14.00 4.49
C ALA A 249 -9.76 -13.12 4.71
N THR A 250 -9.40 -12.24 3.75
CA THR A 250 -8.05 -11.70 3.69
C THR A 250 -7.99 -10.18 3.64
N MET A 251 -7.84 -9.55 2.47
CA MET A 251 -7.49 -8.13 2.29
C MET A 251 -8.29 -7.17 3.15
N VAL A 252 -9.62 -7.27 3.08
CA VAL A 252 -10.51 -6.35 3.81
C VAL A 252 -10.48 -6.55 5.32
N LYS A 253 -9.93 -7.66 5.79
CA LYS A 253 -9.74 -7.96 7.21
C LYS A 253 -8.37 -7.55 7.74
N ALA A 254 -7.45 -7.16 6.86
CA ALA A 254 -6.13 -6.68 7.29
C ALA A 254 -6.23 -5.43 8.17
N GLY A 255 -7.15 -4.49 7.86
CA GLY A 255 -7.37 -3.32 8.72
C GLY A 255 -8.05 -3.68 10.04
N LEU A 256 -8.95 -4.69 10.06
CA LEU A 256 -9.50 -5.21 11.31
C LEU A 256 -8.41 -5.86 12.18
N TYR A 257 -7.51 -6.63 11.56
CA TYR A 257 -6.34 -7.17 12.23
C TYR A 257 -5.47 -6.08 12.83
N LEU A 258 -5.20 -5.02 12.05
CA LEU A 258 -4.40 -3.89 12.51
C LEU A 258 -5.05 -3.22 13.73
N VAL A 259 -6.34 -2.92 13.68
CA VAL A 259 -7.07 -2.34 14.81
C VAL A 259 -7.03 -3.27 16.01
N ALA A 260 -7.29 -4.57 15.84
CA ALA A 260 -7.23 -5.55 16.93
C ALA A 260 -5.82 -5.62 17.55
N ARG A 261 -4.76 -5.60 16.75
CA ARG A 261 -3.35 -5.67 17.20
C ARG A 261 -2.89 -4.41 17.91
N PHE A 262 -3.39 -3.23 17.51
CA PHE A 262 -3.00 -1.94 18.07
C PHE A 262 -3.96 -1.41 19.13
N THR A 263 -5.09 -2.09 19.37
CA THR A 263 -5.99 -1.76 20.50
C THR A 263 -5.27 -1.65 21.84
N PRO A 264 -4.35 -2.56 22.23
CA PRO A 264 -3.66 -2.44 23.50
C PRO A 264 -2.87 -1.14 23.65
N ILE A 265 -2.34 -0.59 22.56
CA ILE A 265 -1.55 0.67 22.57
C ILE A 265 -2.46 1.88 22.71
N PHE A 266 -3.59 1.90 21.99
CA PHE A 266 -4.43 3.09 21.84
C PHE A 266 -5.71 3.07 22.68
N ALA A 267 -6.04 1.94 23.33
CA ALA A 267 -7.28 1.77 24.10
C ALA A 267 -7.48 2.80 25.21
N ALA A 268 -6.38 3.31 25.79
CA ALA A 268 -6.44 4.35 26.81
C ALA A 268 -7.04 5.69 26.30
N SER A 269 -7.11 5.90 24.99
CA SER A 269 -7.66 7.12 24.39
C SER A 269 -9.15 6.99 24.08
N GLY A 270 -9.97 7.87 24.65
CA GLY A 270 -11.40 7.95 24.29
C GLY A 270 -11.63 8.24 22.80
N LEU A 271 -10.69 8.92 22.13
CA LEU A 271 -10.76 9.16 20.68
C LEU A 271 -10.71 7.86 19.89
N TRP A 272 -9.89 6.86 20.30
CA TRP A 272 -9.86 5.54 19.70
C TRP A 272 -11.22 4.88 19.74
N ILE A 273 -11.85 4.87 20.91
CA ILE A 273 -13.16 4.25 21.11
C ILE A 273 -14.21 4.90 20.21
N TRP A 274 -14.29 6.24 20.21
CA TRP A 274 -15.26 6.97 19.39
C TRP A 274 -15.04 6.80 17.89
N LEU A 275 -13.81 6.90 17.40
CA LEU A 275 -13.52 6.76 15.98
C LEU A 275 -13.77 5.32 15.48
N VAL A 276 -13.26 4.32 16.21
CA VAL A 276 -13.37 2.93 15.78
C VAL A 276 -14.82 2.43 15.88
N THR A 277 -15.48 2.68 17.01
CA THR A 277 -16.89 2.25 17.21
C THR A 277 -17.84 3.06 16.33
N GLY A 278 -17.70 4.39 16.34
CA GLY A 278 -18.63 5.27 15.63
C GLY A 278 -18.53 5.14 14.11
N ILE A 279 -17.31 5.15 13.54
CA ILE A 279 -17.13 4.95 12.12
C ILE A 279 -17.54 3.53 11.72
N GLY A 280 -17.26 2.53 12.57
CA GLY A 280 -17.69 1.16 12.35
C GLY A 280 -19.21 1.04 12.23
N LEU A 281 -19.97 1.57 13.20
CA LEU A 281 -21.46 1.56 13.16
C LEU A 281 -22.00 2.36 11.99
N PHE A 282 -21.46 3.54 11.72
CA PHE A 282 -21.88 4.33 10.56
C PHE A 282 -21.64 3.56 9.25
N THR A 283 -20.48 2.91 9.11
CA THR A 283 -20.14 2.07 7.96
C THR A 283 -21.10 0.88 7.82
N MET A 284 -21.49 0.25 8.94
CA MET A 284 -22.46 -0.83 8.96
C MET A 284 -23.80 -0.41 8.36
N VAL A 285 -24.35 0.70 8.83
CA VAL A 285 -25.64 1.22 8.33
C VAL A 285 -25.51 1.66 6.86
N TRP A 286 -24.48 2.42 6.55
CA TRP A 286 -24.20 2.89 5.19
C TRP A 286 -24.11 1.72 4.20
N GLY A 287 -23.30 0.73 4.53
CA GLY A 287 -23.12 -0.46 3.69
C GLY A 287 -24.42 -1.23 3.51
N SER A 288 -25.19 -1.44 4.58
CA SER A 288 -26.46 -2.19 4.52
C SER A 288 -27.55 -1.48 3.73
N VAL A 289 -27.68 -0.16 3.89
CA VAL A 289 -28.63 0.66 3.12
C VAL A 289 -28.26 0.65 1.62
N PHE A 290 -26.99 0.91 1.28
CA PHE A 290 -26.56 0.99 -0.12
C PHE A 290 -26.44 -0.38 -0.82
N ALA A 291 -26.40 -1.51 -0.08
CA ALA A 291 -26.51 -2.84 -0.67
C ALA A 291 -27.81 -3.04 -1.45
N LEU A 292 -28.92 -2.47 -0.99
CA LEU A 292 -30.23 -2.55 -1.63
C LEU A 292 -30.36 -1.69 -2.90
N LYS A 293 -29.46 -0.70 -3.08
CA LYS A 293 -29.36 0.08 -4.32
C LYS A 293 -28.76 -0.71 -5.47
N GLN A 294 -27.95 -1.73 -5.14
CA GLN A 294 -27.17 -2.46 -6.13
C GLN A 294 -28.01 -3.39 -6.98
N LYS A 295 -27.66 -3.49 -8.26
CA LYS A 295 -28.30 -4.34 -9.25
C LYS A 295 -27.43 -5.52 -9.71
N ASP A 296 -26.14 -5.49 -9.36
CA ASP A 296 -25.16 -6.53 -9.62
C ASP A 296 -24.95 -7.41 -8.38
N LEU A 297 -24.95 -8.73 -8.55
CA LEU A 297 -24.83 -9.69 -7.43
C LEU A 297 -23.55 -9.49 -6.62
N LYS A 298 -22.43 -9.29 -7.30
CA LYS A 298 -21.14 -9.06 -6.62
C LYS A 298 -21.14 -7.69 -5.92
N ALA A 299 -21.77 -6.66 -6.48
CA ALA A 299 -21.88 -5.36 -5.86
C ALA A 299 -22.75 -5.40 -4.59
N ILE A 300 -23.85 -6.17 -4.58
CA ILE A 300 -24.65 -6.43 -3.37
C ILE A 300 -23.77 -7.06 -2.29
N LEU A 301 -23.01 -8.09 -2.65
CA LEU A 301 -22.09 -8.75 -1.72
C LEU A 301 -20.95 -7.82 -1.27
N ALA A 302 -20.47 -6.91 -2.11
CA ALA A 302 -19.47 -5.91 -1.74
C ALA A 302 -20.00 -4.96 -0.66
N PHE A 303 -21.14 -4.33 -0.89
CA PHE A 303 -21.76 -3.44 0.11
C PHE A 303 -22.16 -4.18 1.38
N SER A 304 -22.64 -5.41 1.26
CA SER A 304 -22.89 -6.25 2.43
C SER A 304 -21.60 -6.63 3.17
N THR A 305 -20.44 -6.69 2.48
CA THR A 305 -19.13 -6.85 3.14
C THR A 305 -18.75 -5.57 3.87
N VAL A 306 -18.90 -4.39 3.25
CA VAL A 306 -18.70 -3.09 3.93
C VAL A 306 -19.51 -3.03 5.24
N SER A 307 -20.79 -3.40 5.17
CA SER A 307 -21.67 -3.45 6.35
C SER A 307 -21.11 -4.37 7.46
N GLN A 308 -20.74 -5.59 7.12
CA GLN A 308 -20.26 -6.57 8.10
C GLN A 308 -18.88 -6.20 8.68
N LEU A 309 -18.02 -5.59 7.87
CA LEU A 309 -16.72 -5.06 8.36
C LEU A 309 -16.94 -3.90 9.32
N GLY A 310 -17.94 -3.04 9.05
CA GLY A 310 -18.34 -1.97 9.97
C GLY A 310 -18.84 -2.52 11.31
N LEU A 311 -19.62 -3.60 11.29
CA LEU A 311 -20.05 -4.30 12.51
C LEU A 311 -18.85 -4.82 13.32
N ILE A 312 -17.90 -5.51 12.68
CA ILE A 312 -16.72 -6.03 13.38
C ILE A 312 -15.84 -4.88 13.91
N MET A 313 -15.68 -3.83 13.11
CA MET A 313 -14.92 -2.63 13.50
C MET A 313 -15.50 -1.98 14.76
N SER A 314 -16.84 -1.83 14.80
CA SER A 314 -17.50 -1.25 15.96
C SER A 314 -17.33 -2.08 17.25
N LEU A 315 -17.34 -3.41 17.12
CA LEU A 315 -17.07 -4.31 18.24
C LEU A 315 -15.62 -4.21 18.74
N LEU A 316 -14.63 -4.08 17.81
CA LEU A 316 -13.24 -3.88 18.20
C LEU A 316 -13.07 -2.54 18.95
N GLY A 317 -13.75 -1.48 18.52
CA GLY A 317 -13.74 -0.21 19.24
C GLY A 317 -14.38 -0.31 20.63
N ALA A 318 -15.55 -0.97 20.72
CA ALA A 318 -16.22 -1.22 21.99
C ALA A 318 -15.37 -2.06 22.97
N SER A 319 -14.58 -3.02 22.44
CA SER A 319 -13.71 -3.85 23.27
C SER A 319 -12.62 -3.07 24.01
N ALA A 320 -12.25 -1.91 23.49
CA ALA A 320 -11.26 -1.01 24.13
C ALA A 320 -11.80 -0.36 25.42
N MET A 321 -13.12 -0.31 25.62
CA MET A 321 -13.70 0.21 26.88
C MET A 321 -13.30 -0.62 28.09
N GLY A 322 -13.03 -1.93 27.90
CA GLY A 322 -12.58 -2.80 28.99
C GLY A 322 -11.29 -2.36 29.70
N PHE A 323 -10.47 -1.53 29.06
CA PHE A 323 -9.25 -1.00 29.66
C PHE A 323 -9.50 0.14 30.68
N HIS A 324 -10.73 0.65 30.76
CA HIS A 324 -11.12 1.77 31.63
C HIS A 324 -11.97 1.36 32.82
N VAL A 325 -12.20 0.07 33.04
CA VAL A 325 -13.10 -0.42 34.07
C VAL A 325 -12.37 -1.41 34.98
N GLU A 326 -12.21 -1.06 36.26
CA GLU A 326 -11.45 -1.84 37.24
C GLU A 326 -12.26 -2.96 37.91
N ASP A 327 -13.60 -2.94 37.83
CA ASP A 327 -14.50 -3.88 38.52
C ASP A 327 -15.08 -5.00 37.64
N ALA A 328 -15.93 -5.86 38.27
CA ALA A 328 -16.65 -6.95 37.57
C ALA A 328 -17.40 -6.50 36.30
N ALA A 329 -17.71 -5.22 36.12
CA ALA A 329 -18.22 -4.62 34.88
C ALA A 329 -17.23 -4.69 33.71
N GLY A 330 -15.92 -4.77 33.94
CA GLY A 330 -14.95 -5.07 32.88
C GLY A 330 -15.21 -6.39 32.16
N THR A 331 -15.94 -7.31 32.85
CA THR A 331 -16.36 -8.57 32.25
C THR A 331 -17.35 -8.39 31.08
N ALA A 332 -18.09 -7.30 31.01
CA ALA A 332 -19.03 -7.05 29.92
C ALA A 332 -18.32 -6.77 28.58
N PHE A 333 -17.13 -6.13 28.59
CA PHE A 333 -16.38 -5.82 27.37
C PHE A 333 -15.56 -6.99 26.82
N LYS A 334 -15.42 -8.09 27.57
CA LYS A 334 -14.92 -9.36 27.01
C LYS A 334 -15.87 -9.87 25.91
N TYR A 335 -17.17 -9.65 26.07
CA TYR A 335 -18.17 -10.00 25.05
C TYR A 335 -17.96 -9.23 23.75
N ALA A 336 -17.56 -7.95 23.80
CA ALA A 336 -17.31 -7.17 22.58
C ALA A 336 -16.11 -7.70 21.79
N ALA A 337 -14.98 -7.98 22.46
CA ALA A 337 -13.81 -8.58 21.80
C ALA A 337 -14.12 -9.99 21.26
N PHE A 338 -14.80 -10.80 22.07
CA PHE A 338 -15.20 -12.13 21.68
C PHE A 338 -16.17 -12.10 20.49
N ALA A 339 -17.20 -11.26 20.55
CA ALA A 339 -18.18 -11.08 19.45
C ALA A 339 -17.51 -10.62 18.15
N ALA A 340 -16.52 -9.69 18.24
CA ALA A 340 -15.77 -9.23 17.07
C ALA A 340 -15.10 -10.38 16.36
N ILE A 341 -14.35 -11.19 17.10
CA ILE A 341 -13.57 -12.31 16.54
C ILE A 341 -14.51 -13.46 16.11
N PHE A 342 -15.52 -13.77 16.89
CA PHE A 342 -16.50 -14.82 16.55
C PHE A 342 -17.29 -14.45 15.29
N HIS A 343 -17.71 -13.18 15.16
CA HIS A 343 -18.37 -12.71 13.94
C HIS A 343 -17.41 -12.66 12.76
N LEU A 344 -16.13 -12.34 12.97
CA LEU A 344 -15.09 -12.35 11.93
C LEU A 344 -14.93 -13.76 11.31
N VAL A 345 -14.95 -14.82 12.14
CA VAL A 345 -14.91 -16.22 11.68
C VAL A 345 -16.16 -16.58 10.90
N ASN A 346 -17.36 -16.32 11.47
CA ASN A 346 -18.62 -16.55 10.78
C ASN A 346 -18.70 -15.83 9.45
N HIS A 347 -18.32 -14.54 9.42
CA HIS A 347 -18.29 -13.73 8.20
C HIS A 347 -17.37 -14.33 7.14
N ALA A 348 -16.19 -14.83 7.50
CA ALA A 348 -15.28 -15.46 6.54
C ALA A 348 -15.94 -16.65 5.83
N VAL A 349 -16.65 -17.49 6.61
CA VAL A 349 -17.26 -18.72 6.13
C VAL A 349 -18.48 -18.44 5.25
N PHE A 350 -19.46 -17.67 5.74
CA PHE A 350 -20.67 -17.44 4.92
C PHE A 350 -20.40 -16.53 3.71
N LYS A 351 -19.49 -15.56 3.80
CA LYS A 351 -19.14 -14.70 2.65
C LYS A 351 -18.37 -15.44 1.58
N GLY A 352 -17.42 -16.30 1.98
CA GLY A 352 -16.72 -17.17 1.05
C GLY A 352 -17.69 -18.01 0.22
N SER A 353 -18.64 -18.63 0.88
CA SER A 353 -19.71 -19.41 0.24
C SER A 353 -20.55 -18.55 -0.73
N LEU A 354 -21.04 -17.39 -0.26
CA LEU A 354 -21.90 -16.52 -1.07
C LEU A 354 -21.21 -15.93 -2.31
N PHE A 355 -19.95 -15.52 -2.20
CA PHE A 355 -19.19 -15.07 -3.37
C PHE A 355 -18.99 -16.18 -4.40
N MET A 356 -18.68 -17.40 -3.96
CA MET A 356 -18.56 -18.54 -4.86
C MET A 356 -19.90 -18.86 -5.53
N VAL A 357 -21.04 -18.79 -4.82
CA VAL A 357 -22.38 -18.96 -5.42
C VAL A 357 -22.69 -17.84 -6.42
N ALA A 358 -22.38 -16.58 -6.11
CA ALA A 358 -22.52 -15.49 -7.06
C ALA A 358 -21.70 -15.73 -8.34
N GLY A 359 -20.51 -16.32 -8.21
CA GLY A 359 -19.70 -16.73 -9.34
C GLY A 359 -20.29 -17.90 -10.13
N ILE A 360 -20.90 -18.86 -9.46
CA ILE A 360 -21.62 -19.96 -10.11
C ILE A 360 -22.77 -19.39 -10.94
N VAL A 361 -23.60 -18.51 -10.37
CA VAL A 361 -24.71 -17.88 -11.09
C VAL A 361 -24.18 -17.09 -12.30
N ASP A 362 -23.12 -16.30 -12.14
CA ASP A 362 -22.49 -15.55 -13.23
C ASP A 362 -21.95 -16.46 -14.35
N HIS A 363 -21.30 -17.57 -13.97
CA HIS A 363 -20.69 -18.51 -14.91
C HIS A 363 -21.74 -19.28 -15.72
N GLU A 364 -22.81 -19.77 -15.06
CA GLU A 364 -23.81 -20.64 -15.68
C GLU A 364 -24.95 -19.86 -16.38
N THR A 365 -25.26 -18.62 -15.95
CA THR A 365 -26.28 -17.78 -16.59
C THR A 365 -25.69 -16.75 -17.57
N GLY A 366 -24.43 -16.42 -17.42
CA GLY A 366 -23.72 -15.37 -18.18
C GLY A 366 -24.06 -13.94 -17.73
N THR A 367 -24.74 -13.75 -16.59
CA THR A 367 -25.10 -12.42 -16.10
C THR A 367 -25.10 -12.34 -14.57
N ARG A 368 -24.71 -11.16 -14.04
CA ARG A 368 -24.79 -10.81 -12.62
C ARG A 368 -25.96 -9.87 -12.30
N ASP A 369 -26.68 -9.40 -13.31
CA ASP A 369 -27.78 -8.44 -13.13
C ASP A 369 -29.00 -9.12 -12.53
N ILE A 370 -29.26 -8.82 -11.25
CA ILE A 370 -30.37 -9.41 -10.48
C ILE A 370 -31.75 -9.16 -11.10
N ARG A 371 -31.91 -8.15 -11.95
CA ARG A 371 -33.18 -7.83 -12.64
C ARG A 371 -33.50 -8.84 -13.74
N LYS A 372 -32.42 -9.44 -14.35
CA LYS A 372 -32.55 -10.46 -15.40
C LYS A 372 -32.66 -11.87 -14.83
N LEU A 373 -32.26 -12.05 -13.56
CA LEU A 373 -32.34 -13.31 -12.85
C LEU A 373 -33.74 -13.54 -12.31
N GLY A 374 -34.04 -14.76 -11.89
CA GLY A 374 -35.29 -15.20 -11.26
C GLY A 374 -35.66 -16.64 -11.63
N GLY A 375 -36.35 -17.36 -10.75
CA GLY A 375 -36.81 -18.72 -10.98
C GLY A 375 -35.72 -19.78 -11.12
N LEU A 376 -34.48 -19.49 -10.65
CA LEU A 376 -33.33 -20.39 -10.75
C LEU A 376 -33.35 -21.54 -9.73
N MET A 377 -34.28 -21.51 -8.76
CA MET A 377 -34.35 -22.52 -7.68
C MET A 377 -34.50 -23.95 -8.23
N SER A 378 -35.31 -24.14 -9.26
CA SER A 378 -35.53 -25.46 -9.87
C SER A 378 -34.38 -25.90 -10.79
N LEU A 379 -33.66 -24.97 -11.37
CA LEU A 379 -32.55 -25.24 -12.31
C LEU A 379 -31.22 -25.40 -11.60
N MET A 380 -31.04 -24.73 -10.46
CA MET A 380 -29.83 -24.70 -9.65
C MET A 380 -30.13 -24.99 -8.16
N PRO A 381 -30.67 -26.15 -7.82
CA PRO A 381 -31.18 -26.44 -6.47
C PRO A 381 -30.05 -26.50 -5.42
N ILE A 382 -28.88 -27.03 -5.76
CA ILE A 382 -27.75 -27.11 -4.84
C ILE A 382 -27.18 -25.70 -4.58
N SER A 383 -27.00 -24.92 -5.63
CA SER A 383 -26.52 -23.51 -5.53
C SER A 383 -27.54 -22.66 -4.73
N PHE A 384 -28.84 -22.87 -4.92
CA PHE A 384 -29.90 -22.22 -4.11
C PHE A 384 -29.80 -22.58 -2.64
N THR A 385 -29.64 -23.87 -2.30
CA THR A 385 -29.52 -24.33 -0.91
C THR A 385 -28.28 -23.69 -0.23
N ILE A 386 -27.14 -23.67 -0.91
CA ILE A 386 -25.91 -23.05 -0.40
C ILE A 386 -26.11 -21.54 -0.21
N ALA A 387 -26.74 -20.86 -1.18
CA ALA A 387 -27.05 -19.43 -1.08
C ALA A 387 -27.96 -19.12 0.08
N MET A 388 -28.98 -19.96 0.30
CA MET A 388 -29.92 -19.82 1.40
C MET A 388 -29.24 -19.96 2.76
N ILE A 389 -28.38 -20.98 2.94
CA ILE A 389 -27.64 -21.21 4.19
C ILE A 389 -26.74 -19.99 4.49
N GLY A 390 -25.94 -19.55 3.52
CA GLY A 390 -25.04 -18.41 3.70
C GLY A 390 -25.78 -17.10 3.97
N SER A 391 -26.87 -16.83 3.24
CA SER A 391 -27.66 -15.60 3.39
C SER A 391 -28.50 -15.58 4.67
N PHE A 392 -29.02 -16.70 5.11
CA PHE A 392 -29.73 -16.80 6.38
C PHE A 392 -28.81 -16.65 7.56
N SER A 393 -27.59 -17.19 7.47
CA SER A 393 -26.52 -16.91 8.44
C SER A 393 -26.19 -15.42 8.48
N MET A 394 -26.01 -14.78 7.33
CA MET A 394 -25.76 -13.34 7.24
C MET A 394 -26.92 -12.51 7.78
N ALA A 395 -28.16 -12.92 7.57
CA ALA A 395 -29.36 -12.29 8.14
C ALA A 395 -29.44 -12.43 9.67
N GLY A 396 -28.78 -13.45 10.25
CA GLY A 396 -28.84 -13.75 11.67
C GLY A 396 -30.09 -14.60 12.04
N LEU A 397 -30.49 -15.52 11.16
CA LEU A 397 -31.57 -16.47 11.48
C LEU A 397 -31.05 -17.62 12.35
N PRO A 398 -31.88 -18.15 13.26
CA PRO A 398 -31.55 -19.34 14.06
C PRO A 398 -31.11 -20.53 13.21
N LEU A 399 -30.37 -21.48 13.78
CA LEU A 399 -29.76 -22.67 13.18
C LEU A 399 -28.48 -22.37 12.36
N PHE A 400 -28.05 -21.13 12.30
CA PHE A 400 -26.82 -20.73 11.59
C PHE A 400 -25.86 -19.94 12.51
N GLY A 401 -24.57 -20.12 12.36
CA GLY A 401 -23.55 -19.49 13.20
C GLY A 401 -23.63 -17.97 13.27
N GLY A 402 -24.15 -17.32 12.20
CA GLY A 402 -24.38 -15.88 12.17
C GLY A 402 -25.43 -15.37 13.15
N PHE A 403 -26.39 -16.19 13.57
CA PHE A 403 -27.34 -15.86 14.61
C PHE A 403 -26.63 -15.60 15.95
N LEU A 404 -25.82 -16.56 16.40
CA LEU A 404 -25.10 -16.47 17.67
C LEU A 404 -24.16 -15.25 17.72
N SER A 405 -23.47 -14.99 16.61
CA SER A 405 -22.54 -13.85 16.55
C SER A 405 -23.22 -12.49 16.46
N LYS A 406 -24.46 -12.41 15.96
CA LYS A 406 -25.27 -11.19 15.98
C LYS A 406 -25.93 -10.94 17.31
N GLU A 407 -26.38 -12.00 17.99
CA GLU A 407 -26.88 -11.91 19.35
C GLU A 407 -25.80 -11.34 20.26
N THR A 408 -24.59 -11.93 20.27
CA THR A 408 -23.44 -11.39 21.03
C THR A 408 -23.07 -9.96 20.63
N PHE A 409 -23.25 -9.57 19.36
CA PHE A 409 -23.08 -8.20 18.91
C PHE A 409 -24.09 -7.25 19.57
N LEU A 410 -25.37 -7.61 19.60
CA LEU A 410 -26.40 -6.78 20.21
C LEU A 410 -26.21 -6.67 21.74
N THR A 411 -25.85 -7.76 22.39
CA THR A 411 -25.46 -7.77 23.81
C THR A 411 -24.32 -6.76 24.07
N ALA A 412 -23.23 -6.83 23.29
CA ALA A 412 -22.11 -5.92 23.42
C ALA A 412 -22.50 -4.45 23.20
N MET A 413 -23.43 -4.16 22.27
CA MET A 413 -23.92 -2.80 22.03
C MET A 413 -24.83 -2.29 23.14
N LEU A 414 -25.62 -3.16 23.77
CA LEU A 414 -26.45 -2.82 24.93
C LEU A 414 -25.59 -2.51 26.16
N THR A 415 -24.52 -3.26 26.38
CA THR A 415 -23.60 -3.05 27.50
C THR A 415 -22.96 -1.66 27.49
N ILE A 416 -22.76 -1.04 26.31
CA ILE A 416 -22.21 0.32 26.21
C ILE A 416 -23.12 1.34 26.92
N MET A 417 -24.44 1.11 26.99
CA MET A 417 -25.39 2.03 27.67
C MET A 417 -25.22 2.07 29.19
N GLU A 418 -24.60 1.05 29.77
CA GLU A 418 -24.45 0.93 31.22
C GLU A 418 -23.22 1.69 31.76
N PHE A 419 -22.44 2.33 30.86
CA PHE A 419 -21.18 2.96 31.23
C PHE A 419 -21.18 4.47 31.09
N ASP A 420 -20.62 5.10 32.11
CA ASP A 420 -20.53 6.54 32.26
C ASP A 420 -19.13 7.07 31.82
N LEU A 421 -18.57 6.49 30.78
CA LEU A 421 -17.25 6.82 30.26
C LEU A 421 -17.34 7.70 29.00
N PHE A 422 -16.51 8.72 28.88
CA PHE A 422 -16.37 9.54 27.66
C PHE A 422 -17.70 10.11 27.13
N SER A 423 -18.60 10.56 27.99
CA SER A 423 -19.96 11.06 27.64
C SER A 423 -20.90 9.97 27.07
N MET A 424 -20.66 8.68 27.36
CA MET A 424 -21.56 7.60 26.97
C MET A 424 -22.88 7.59 27.71
N ASP A 425 -22.94 8.21 28.91
CA ASP A 425 -24.19 8.47 29.66
C ASP A 425 -25.28 9.13 28.79
N VAL A 426 -24.87 10.08 27.90
CA VAL A 426 -25.79 10.81 27.01
C VAL A 426 -25.96 10.13 25.69
N TRP A 427 -24.86 9.63 25.07
CA TRP A 427 -24.85 9.15 23.71
C TRP A 427 -24.91 7.61 23.57
N GLY A 428 -24.76 6.88 24.68
CA GLY A 428 -24.70 5.41 24.68
C GLY A 428 -25.90 4.73 24.02
N ILE A 429 -27.09 5.28 24.16
CA ILE A 429 -28.31 4.73 23.53
C ILE A 429 -28.26 4.72 21.98
N LEU A 430 -27.44 5.57 21.38
CA LEU A 430 -27.28 5.59 19.92
C LEU A 430 -26.63 4.31 19.40
N PHE A 431 -25.75 3.67 20.17
CA PHE A 431 -25.03 2.48 19.72
C PHE A 431 -25.96 1.30 19.42
N PRO A 432 -26.82 0.84 20.38
CA PRO A 432 -27.76 -0.25 20.10
C PRO A 432 -28.82 0.15 19.08
N VAL A 433 -29.27 1.40 19.02
CA VAL A 433 -30.25 1.86 18.03
C VAL A 433 -29.68 1.79 16.62
N ILE A 434 -28.47 2.32 16.41
CA ILE A 434 -27.80 2.28 15.10
C ILE A 434 -27.48 0.83 14.71
N ALA A 435 -27.03 0.00 15.66
CA ALA A 435 -26.75 -1.41 15.47
C ALA A 435 -28.02 -2.17 15.05
N TRP A 436 -29.15 -1.87 15.68
CA TRP A 436 -30.45 -2.46 15.35
C TRP A 436 -30.90 -2.06 13.93
N ILE A 437 -30.85 -0.78 13.58
CA ILE A 437 -31.16 -0.28 12.22
C ILE A 437 -30.29 -0.98 11.18
N GLY A 438 -28.96 -1.03 11.38
CA GLY A 438 -28.04 -1.71 10.48
C GLY A 438 -28.36 -3.20 10.33
N SER A 439 -28.81 -3.86 11.41
CA SER A 439 -29.20 -5.27 11.41
C SER A 439 -30.52 -5.50 10.64
N VAL A 440 -31.51 -4.60 10.74
CA VAL A 440 -32.73 -4.63 9.95
C VAL A 440 -32.39 -4.58 8.44
N PHE A 441 -31.58 -3.64 8.02
CA PHE A 441 -31.16 -3.55 6.62
C PHE A 441 -30.31 -4.74 6.18
N THR A 442 -29.51 -5.31 7.08
CA THR A 442 -28.78 -6.56 6.83
C THR A 442 -29.70 -7.71 6.52
N PHE A 443 -30.79 -7.86 7.28
CA PHE A 443 -31.82 -8.85 7.02
C PHE A 443 -32.42 -8.65 5.62
N ILE A 444 -32.80 -7.42 5.28
CA ILE A 444 -33.45 -7.12 3.99
C ILE A 444 -32.52 -7.43 2.81
N TYR A 445 -31.27 -7.01 2.81
CA TYR A 445 -30.40 -7.28 1.66
C TYR A 445 -30.02 -8.76 1.52
N SER A 446 -29.97 -9.50 2.64
CA SER A 446 -29.72 -10.95 2.62
C SER A 446 -30.87 -11.69 1.93
N PHE A 447 -32.09 -11.35 2.25
CA PHE A 447 -33.28 -11.86 1.60
C PHE A 447 -33.40 -11.39 0.14
N TYR A 448 -33.08 -10.12 -0.14
CA TYR A 448 -33.06 -9.57 -1.48
C TYR A 448 -32.10 -10.34 -2.39
N PHE A 449 -30.88 -10.65 -1.94
CA PHE A 449 -29.92 -11.44 -2.69
C PHE A 449 -30.45 -12.81 -3.10
N VAL A 450 -31.02 -13.58 -2.15
CA VAL A 450 -31.47 -14.95 -2.43
C VAL A 450 -32.76 -14.98 -3.23
N PHE A 451 -33.81 -14.29 -2.75
CA PHE A 451 -35.13 -14.43 -3.33
C PHE A 451 -35.25 -13.76 -4.71
N HIS A 452 -34.54 -12.66 -4.98
CA HIS A 452 -34.58 -12.07 -6.31
C HIS A 452 -33.73 -12.84 -7.33
N THR A 453 -32.75 -13.61 -6.88
CA THR A 453 -31.92 -14.44 -7.76
C THR A 453 -32.61 -15.77 -8.08
N PHE A 454 -33.13 -16.46 -7.06
CA PHE A 454 -33.58 -17.86 -7.19
C PHE A 454 -35.08 -18.05 -7.25
N ALA A 455 -35.88 -17.18 -6.63
CA ALA A 455 -37.33 -17.27 -6.63
C ALA A 455 -37.97 -16.44 -7.76
N GLY A 456 -39.29 -16.61 -7.94
CA GLY A 456 -40.03 -15.90 -8.97
C GLY A 456 -40.11 -16.64 -10.31
N LYS A 457 -40.43 -15.90 -11.38
CA LYS A 457 -40.55 -16.47 -12.73
C LYS A 457 -39.19 -16.56 -13.40
N HIS A 458 -38.91 -17.70 -14.01
CA HIS A 458 -37.72 -17.86 -14.87
C HIS A 458 -37.85 -17.02 -16.15
N LYS A 459 -36.74 -16.35 -16.55
CA LYS A 459 -36.70 -15.43 -17.68
C LYS A 459 -35.62 -15.85 -18.69
N PRO A 460 -35.81 -16.95 -19.39
CA PRO A 460 -34.78 -17.50 -20.26
C PRO A 460 -34.35 -16.55 -21.39
N GLU A 461 -35.26 -15.69 -21.84
CA GLU A 461 -35.00 -14.73 -22.93
C GLU A 461 -34.06 -13.59 -22.53
N GLU A 462 -33.98 -13.28 -21.23
CA GLU A 462 -33.07 -12.25 -20.71
C GLU A 462 -31.68 -12.79 -20.34
N LEU A 463 -31.45 -14.12 -20.38
CA LEU A 463 -30.22 -14.76 -20.02
C LEU A 463 -29.29 -14.97 -21.23
N PRO A 464 -28.01 -14.58 -21.16
CA PRO A 464 -27.04 -14.84 -22.22
C PRO A 464 -26.72 -16.32 -22.44
N LYS A 465 -26.88 -17.16 -21.40
CA LYS A 465 -26.69 -18.61 -21.42
C LYS A 465 -27.90 -19.33 -20.82
N GLN A 466 -28.14 -20.55 -21.25
CA GLN A 466 -29.16 -21.40 -20.64
C GLN A 466 -28.70 -21.81 -19.24
N ALA A 467 -29.51 -21.46 -18.22
CA ALA A 467 -29.21 -21.75 -16.84
C ALA A 467 -29.28 -23.27 -16.53
N HIS A 468 -28.26 -23.78 -15.86
CA HIS A 468 -28.19 -25.15 -15.36
C HIS A 468 -27.32 -25.18 -14.09
N GLU A 469 -27.36 -26.30 -13.34
CA GLU A 469 -26.53 -26.45 -12.15
C GLU A 469 -25.02 -26.56 -12.55
N ALA A 470 -24.17 -25.97 -11.70
CA ALA A 470 -22.73 -26.00 -11.94
C ALA A 470 -22.13 -27.41 -11.84
N PRO A 471 -20.98 -27.66 -12.47
CA PRO A 471 -20.22 -28.89 -12.30
C PRO A 471 -19.94 -29.19 -10.82
N LYS A 472 -20.03 -30.48 -10.44
CA LYS A 472 -19.83 -30.92 -9.03
C LYS A 472 -18.56 -30.35 -8.38
N GLY A 473 -17.47 -30.29 -9.13
CA GLY A 473 -16.20 -29.77 -8.62
C GLY A 473 -16.25 -28.28 -8.22
N MET A 474 -17.08 -27.47 -8.89
CA MET A 474 -17.29 -26.07 -8.55
C MET A 474 -18.17 -25.89 -7.30
N LEU A 475 -19.05 -26.85 -7.02
CA LEU A 475 -19.97 -26.84 -5.88
C LEU A 475 -19.29 -27.27 -4.56
N VAL A 476 -18.18 -28.03 -4.60
CA VAL A 476 -17.52 -28.59 -3.42
C VAL A 476 -17.10 -27.51 -2.44
N SER A 477 -16.37 -26.49 -2.91
CA SER A 477 -15.84 -25.43 -2.03
C SER A 477 -16.93 -24.63 -1.31
N PRO A 478 -17.96 -24.10 -2.00
CA PRO A 478 -19.04 -23.37 -1.32
C PRO A 478 -19.90 -24.28 -0.44
N ALA A 479 -20.02 -25.58 -0.77
CA ALA A 479 -20.74 -26.56 0.06
C ALA A 479 -20.02 -26.84 1.38
N ILE A 480 -18.69 -27.01 1.36
CA ILE A 480 -17.88 -27.16 2.59
C ILE A 480 -18.08 -25.94 3.51
N LEU A 481 -18.05 -24.73 2.95
CA LEU A 481 -18.28 -23.51 3.72
C LEU A 481 -19.71 -23.44 4.25
N ALA A 482 -20.73 -23.86 3.49
CA ALA A 482 -22.11 -23.92 3.96
C ALA A 482 -22.31 -24.93 5.11
N VAL A 483 -21.64 -26.09 5.04
CA VAL A 483 -21.63 -27.06 6.13
C VAL A 483 -20.97 -26.47 7.39
N LEU A 484 -19.85 -25.75 7.24
CA LEU A 484 -19.20 -25.06 8.37
C LEU A 484 -20.11 -23.99 9.00
N VAL A 485 -20.88 -23.25 8.21
CA VAL A 485 -21.89 -22.28 8.73
C VAL A 485 -22.87 -22.96 9.69
N ILE A 486 -23.35 -24.16 9.33
CA ILE A 486 -24.27 -24.93 10.18
C ILE A 486 -23.52 -25.51 11.38
N ALA A 487 -22.33 -26.09 11.15
CA ALA A 487 -21.55 -26.72 12.20
C ALA A 487 -21.20 -25.75 13.34
N ILE A 488 -20.82 -24.52 13.01
CA ILE A 488 -20.49 -23.46 14.00
C ILE A 488 -21.69 -23.19 14.94
N PHE A 489 -22.93 -23.31 14.46
CA PHE A 489 -24.11 -23.14 15.30
C PHE A 489 -24.24 -24.26 16.35
N PHE A 490 -23.96 -25.53 15.98
CA PHE A 490 -24.10 -26.66 16.88
C PHE A 490 -22.91 -26.87 17.84
N ILE A 491 -21.71 -26.37 17.46
CA ILE A 491 -20.50 -26.49 18.27
C ILE A 491 -19.82 -25.12 18.51
N PRO A 492 -20.56 -24.08 18.94
CA PRO A 492 -20.02 -22.73 19.01
C PRO A 492 -18.89 -22.62 20.05
N ASN A 493 -19.00 -23.34 21.17
CA ASN A 493 -17.99 -23.28 22.24
C ASN A 493 -16.67 -23.92 21.85
N VAL A 494 -16.69 -24.95 20.98
CA VAL A 494 -15.44 -25.51 20.43
C VAL A 494 -14.69 -24.45 19.62
N VAL A 495 -15.37 -23.73 18.75
CA VAL A 495 -14.76 -22.60 18.01
C VAL A 495 -14.36 -21.48 18.96
N GLY A 496 -15.19 -21.21 19.98
CA GLY A 496 -14.89 -20.27 21.06
C GLY A 496 -13.58 -20.55 21.76
N ASP A 497 -13.47 -21.76 22.31
CA ASP A 497 -12.35 -22.17 23.14
C ASP A 497 -11.04 -22.33 22.35
N TRP A 498 -11.12 -22.91 21.15
CA TRP A 498 -9.93 -23.25 20.38
C TRP A 498 -9.37 -22.08 19.56
N ILE A 499 -10.21 -21.14 19.14
CA ILE A 499 -9.83 -20.11 18.16
C ILE A 499 -10.09 -18.70 18.69
N VAL A 500 -11.29 -18.45 19.29
CA VAL A 500 -11.71 -17.08 19.63
C VAL A 500 -11.03 -16.60 20.92
N LYS A 501 -11.08 -17.37 22.00
CA LYS A 501 -10.51 -16.98 23.30
C LYS A 501 -9.00 -16.71 23.21
N PRO A 502 -8.16 -17.52 22.54
CA PRO A 502 -6.74 -17.19 22.36
C PRO A 502 -6.52 -15.87 21.59
N ALA A 503 -7.40 -15.54 20.63
CA ALA A 503 -7.32 -14.28 19.90
C ALA A 503 -7.75 -13.06 20.74
N VAL A 504 -8.71 -13.24 21.65
CA VAL A 504 -9.15 -12.17 22.59
C VAL A 504 -8.02 -11.72 23.49
N ILE A 505 -7.20 -12.66 23.99
CA ILE A 505 -6.03 -12.31 24.83
C ILE A 505 -5.08 -11.38 24.09
N ALA A 506 -4.83 -11.64 22.81
CA ALA A 506 -3.95 -10.79 22.00
C ALA A 506 -4.51 -9.35 21.81
N ILE A 507 -5.84 -9.18 21.91
CA ILE A 507 -6.51 -7.87 21.84
C ILE A 507 -6.54 -7.19 23.21
N GLN A 508 -6.66 -7.95 24.28
CA GLN A 508 -6.80 -7.45 25.66
C GLN A 508 -5.74 -8.08 26.60
N PRO A 509 -4.43 -7.93 26.31
CA PRO A 509 -3.36 -8.62 27.04
C PRO A 509 -3.20 -8.11 28.50
N PHE A 510 -3.68 -6.91 28.82
CA PHE A 510 -3.66 -6.36 30.17
C PHE A 510 -4.82 -6.83 31.04
N LEU A 511 -5.88 -7.37 30.42
CA LEU A 511 -7.05 -7.89 31.14
C LEU A 511 -6.97 -9.40 31.39
N TYR A 512 -6.35 -10.12 30.49
CA TYR A 512 -6.29 -11.58 30.52
C TYR A 512 -4.87 -12.07 30.23
N SER A 513 -4.38 -12.96 31.09
CA SER A 513 -3.09 -13.65 30.92
C SER A 513 -3.22 -15.08 30.39
N ALA A 514 -4.42 -15.67 30.44
CA ALA A 514 -4.68 -17.03 29.96
C ALA A 514 -6.10 -17.14 29.34
N PRO A 515 -6.30 -18.02 28.33
CA PRO A 515 -7.59 -18.20 27.65
C PRO A 515 -8.75 -18.60 28.57
N GLU A 516 -8.45 -19.34 29.64
CA GLU A 516 -9.41 -19.79 30.64
C GLU A 516 -10.07 -18.62 31.40
N GLN A 517 -9.38 -17.49 31.52
CA GLN A 517 -9.91 -16.27 32.15
C GLN A 517 -10.97 -15.59 31.28
N VAL A 518 -11.00 -15.85 29.98
CA VAL A 518 -12.05 -15.36 29.07
C VAL A 518 -13.28 -16.27 29.21
N ASP A 519 -13.98 -16.11 30.35
CA ASP A 519 -15.18 -16.89 30.65
C ASP A 519 -16.38 -16.37 29.82
N VAL A 520 -16.48 -16.80 28.55
CA VAL A 520 -17.60 -16.55 27.64
C VAL A 520 -18.11 -17.90 27.18
N HIS A 521 -19.37 -18.18 27.49
CA HIS A 521 -20.08 -19.35 27.04
C HIS A 521 -21.20 -18.94 26.07
N ILE A 522 -21.21 -19.52 24.88
CA ILE A 522 -22.23 -19.26 23.87
C ILE A 522 -23.28 -20.33 23.96
N ALA A 523 -24.51 -19.92 24.20
CA ALA A 523 -25.69 -20.78 24.10
C ALA A 523 -26.65 -20.23 23.03
N ALA A 524 -27.44 -21.08 22.44
CA ALA A 524 -28.45 -20.67 21.48
C ALA A 524 -29.72 -20.07 22.15
N TRP A 525 -29.82 -20.20 23.49
CA TRP A 525 -30.91 -19.69 24.28
C TRP A 525 -30.37 -19.20 25.64
N HIS A 526 -30.63 -17.94 25.96
CA HIS A 526 -30.21 -17.30 27.23
C HIS A 526 -31.42 -16.80 28.07
N GLY A 527 -32.65 -17.10 27.64
CA GLY A 527 -33.87 -16.62 28.29
C GLY A 527 -34.51 -15.45 27.52
N PHE A 528 -35.37 -14.69 28.22
CA PHE A 528 -36.06 -13.52 27.64
C PHE A 528 -35.23 -12.23 27.91
N GLU A 529 -34.06 -12.14 27.30
CA GLU A 529 -33.17 -11.01 27.42
C GLU A 529 -33.52 -9.92 26.39
N PRO A 530 -33.08 -8.64 26.57
CA PRO A 530 -33.36 -7.53 25.66
C PRO A 530 -32.91 -7.79 24.21
N GLU A 531 -31.77 -8.45 23.99
CA GLU A 531 -31.23 -8.80 22.69
C GLU A 531 -32.17 -9.76 21.91
N LEU A 532 -32.88 -10.64 22.58
CA LEU A 532 -33.87 -11.49 21.94
C LEU A 532 -35.03 -10.65 21.36
N PHE A 533 -35.53 -9.68 22.13
CA PHE A 533 -36.60 -8.79 21.64
C PHE A 533 -36.10 -7.90 20.50
N MET A 534 -34.86 -7.43 20.55
CA MET A 534 -34.21 -6.71 19.44
C MET A 534 -34.16 -7.58 18.19
N THR A 535 -33.78 -8.85 18.34
CA THR A 535 -33.70 -9.82 17.22
C THR A 535 -35.07 -10.12 16.63
N LEU A 536 -36.08 -10.34 17.44
CA LEU A 536 -37.47 -10.51 17.00
C LEU A 536 -37.97 -9.24 16.27
N GLY A 537 -37.62 -8.06 16.80
CA GLY A 537 -37.90 -6.78 16.13
C GLY A 537 -37.22 -6.66 14.77
N ILE A 538 -35.99 -7.12 14.62
CA ILE A 538 -35.23 -7.15 13.33
C ILE A 538 -36.01 -8.03 12.33
N PHE A 539 -36.48 -9.20 12.75
CA PHE A 539 -37.21 -10.10 11.86
C PHE A 539 -38.58 -9.54 11.46
N ALA A 540 -39.32 -8.96 12.41
CA ALA A 540 -40.63 -8.38 12.15
C ALA A 540 -40.55 -7.17 11.22
N VAL A 541 -39.71 -6.18 11.58
CA VAL A 541 -39.56 -4.95 10.80
C VAL A 541 -38.82 -5.22 9.49
N GLY A 542 -37.79 -6.05 9.49
CA GLY A 542 -37.07 -6.44 8.29
C GLY A 542 -37.93 -7.20 7.31
N GLY A 543 -38.78 -8.12 7.80
CA GLY A 543 -39.73 -8.86 6.99
C GLY A 543 -40.83 -7.95 6.38
N LEU A 544 -41.36 -7.01 7.16
CA LEU A 544 -42.34 -6.03 6.67
C LEU A 544 -41.74 -5.10 5.60
N LEU A 545 -40.50 -4.60 5.84
CA LEU A 545 -39.78 -3.75 4.87
C LEU A 545 -39.40 -4.53 3.62
N PHE A 546 -39.02 -5.79 3.75
CA PHE A 546 -38.78 -6.66 2.59
C PHE A 546 -40.02 -6.90 1.75
N TRP A 547 -41.13 -7.18 2.40
CA TRP A 547 -42.41 -7.36 1.71
C TRP A 547 -42.88 -6.11 0.94
N THR A 548 -42.59 -4.94 1.51
CA THR A 548 -42.94 -3.64 0.89
C THR A 548 -41.80 -3.08 0.03
N LEU A 549 -40.66 -3.80 -0.16
CA LEU A 549 -39.42 -3.32 -0.80
C LEU A 549 -39.65 -2.63 -2.14
N ARG A 550 -40.49 -3.20 -3.01
CA ARG A 550 -40.79 -2.63 -4.33
C ARG A 550 -41.42 -1.22 -4.29
N LYS A 551 -42.10 -0.86 -3.18
CA LYS A 551 -42.73 0.46 -3.04
C LYS A 551 -41.71 1.53 -2.68
N TRP A 552 -40.80 1.24 -1.76
CA TRP A 552 -39.89 2.24 -1.23
C TRP A 552 -38.46 2.20 -1.88
N GLN A 553 -38.10 1.11 -2.57
CA GLN A 553 -36.80 1.02 -3.26
C GLN A 553 -36.60 2.14 -4.29
N ARG A 554 -37.67 2.74 -4.81
CA ARG A 554 -37.65 3.91 -5.72
C ARG A 554 -36.98 5.15 -5.10
N ILE A 555 -36.87 5.22 -3.77
CA ILE A 555 -36.16 6.30 -3.07
C ILE A 555 -34.69 6.39 -3.53
N TYR A 556 -34.08 5.26 -3.87
CA TYR A 556 -32.72 5.24 -4.37
C TYR A 556 -32.54 5.89 -5.75
N ASP A 557 -33.58 5.98 -6.54
CA ASP A 557 -33.54 6.61 -7.86
C ASP A 557 -33.39 8.15 -7.72
N ASN A 558 -33.79 8.71 -6.58
CA ASN A 558 -33.71 10.12 -6.26
C ASN A 558 -32.36 10.50 -5.58
N TYR A 559 -31.47 9.53 -5.35
CA TYR A 559 -30.18 9.82 -4.73
C TYR A 559 -29.31 10.64 -5.68
N PRO A 560 -28.89 11.87 -5.31
CA PRO A 560 -28.16 12.75 -6.21
C PRO A 560 -26.75 12.21 -6.44
N GLU A 561 -26.47 11.71 -7.63
CA GLU A 561 -25.13 11.21 -8.00
C GLU A 561 -24.05 12.29 -7.86
N ALA A 562 -24.46 13.56 -7.92
CA ALA A 562 -23.57 14.71 -7.75
C ALA A 562 -22.84 14.74 -6.40
N VAL A 563 -23.43 14.15 -5.35
CA VAL A 563 -22.91 14.13 -3.98
C VAL A 563 -22.24 12.79 -3.66
N SER A 564 -22.08 11.90 -4.66
CA SER A 564 -21.45 10.61 -4.42
C SER A 564 -19.95 10.76 -4.15
N LEU A 565 -19.42 9.96 -3.20
CA LEU A 565 -17.99 9.90 -2.92
C LEU A 565 -17.15 9.46 -4.15
N ASN A 566 -17.74 8.69 -5.05
CA ASN A 566 -17.10 8.34 -6.32
C ASN A 566 -16.80 9.60 -7.15
N ARG A 567 -17.77 10.52 -7.24
CA ARG A 567 -17.57 11.78 -7.98
C ARG A 567 -16.54 12.70 -7.32
N LEU A 568 -16.51 12.69 -5.97
CA LEU A 568 -15.46 13.40 -5.23
C LEU A 568 -14.07 12.83 -5.54
N TYR A 569 -13.96 11.51 -5.59
CA TYR A 569 -12.72 10.81 -5.98
C TYR A 569 -12.32 11.18 -7.42
N ASP A 570 -13.22 11.07 -8.38
CA ASP A 570 -12.97 11.39 -9.79
C ASP A 570 -12.56 12.86 -9.97
N PHE A 571 -13.20 13.77 -9.24
CA PHE A 571 -12.81 15.18 -9.22
C PHE A 571 -11.42 15.41 -8.63
N GLY A 572 -11.08 14.71 -7.53
CA GLY A 572 -9.75 14.75 -6.94
C GLY A 572 -8.67 14.23 -7.91
N MET A 573 -8.95 13.14 -8.62
CA MET A 573 -8.06 12.58 -9.64
C MET A 573 -7.89 13.54 -10.82
N PHE A 574 -8.98 14.17 -11.28
CA PHE A 574 -8.93 15.20 -12.34
C PHE A 574 -8.09 16.42 -11.92
N LEU A 575 -8.27 16.91 -10.69
CA LEU A 575 -7.46 18.02 -10.16
C LEU A 575 -5.98 17.64 -10.06
N SER A 576 -5.69 16.43 -9.60
CA SER A 576 -4.32 15.90 -9.49
C SER A 576 -3.65 15.80 -10.86
N ASP A 577 -4.31 15.19 -11.85
CA ASP A 577 -3.80 15.08 -13.23
C ASP A 577 -3.62 16.46 -13.89
N SER A 578 -4.64 17.34 -13.77
CA SER A 578 -4.58 18.70 -14.32
C SER A 578 -3.53 19.55 -13.62
N GLY A 579 -3.40 19.41 -12.28
CA GLY A 579 -2.36 20.06 -11.48
C GLY A 579 -0.97 19.58 -11.85
N ALA A 580 -0.77 18.27 -11.97
CA ALA A 580 0.50 17.68 -12.38
C ALA A 580 0.91 18.12 -13.79
N LYS A 581 -0.04 18.15 -14.74
CA LYS A 581 0.20 18.65 -16.10
C LYS A 581 0.61 20.12 -16.10
N ARG A 582 -0.09 20.98 -15.33
CA ARG A 582 0.26 22.40 -15.20
C ARG A 582 1.63 22.58 -14.55
N PHE A 583 1.88 21.87 -13.46
CA PHE A 583 3.16 21.91 -12.76
C PHE A 583 4.30 21.46 -13.68
N SER A 584 4.14 20.31 -14.37
CA SER A 584 5.13 19.83 -15.33
C SER A 584 5.36 20.84 -16.47
N ALA A 585 4.32 21.50 -16.97
CA ALA A 585 4.45 22.51 -18.02
C ALA A 585 5.24 23.75 -17.58
N ILE A 586 5.30 24.05 -16.27
CA ILE A 586 6.07 25.20 -15.74
C ILE A 586 7.57 24.93 -15.84
N TYR A 587 8.03 23.75 -15.45
CA TYR A 587 9.46 23.46 -15.44
C TYR A 587 9.93 22.66 -16.66
N MET A 588 9.08 21.83 -17.27
CA MET A 588 9.40 21.09 -18.50
C MET A 588 9.06 21.93 -19.75
N THR A 589 9.74 23.04 -19.92
CA THR A 589 9.49 23.97 -21.04
C THR A 589 10.00 23.47 -22.39
N GLY A 590 10.84 22.44 -22.42
CA GLY A 590 11.54 21.97 -23.63
C GLY A 590 12.67 22.89 -24.09
N PHE A 591 12.92 24.00 -23.40
CA PHE A 591 13.99 24.94 -23.74
C PHE A 591 15.15 24.83 -22.75
N ILE A 592 16.32 24.47 -23.24
CA ILE A 592 17.55 24.33 -22.43
C ILE A 592 17.86 25.62 -21.62
N ARG A 593 17.55 26.78 -22.19
CA ARG A 593 17.69 28.05 -21.47
C ARG A 593 16.89 28.11 -20.18
N SER A 594 15.64 27.65 -20.20
CA SER A 594 14.79 27.65 -19.00
C SER A 594 15.35 26.71 -17.93
N TYR A 595 15.81 25.54 -18.35
CA TYR A 595 16.46 24.60 -17.43
C TYR A 595 17.71 25.15 -16.78
N LEU A 596 18.59 25.82 -17.55
CA LEU A 596 19.75 26.48 -17.01
C LEU A 596 19.38 27.61 -16.03
N VAL A 597 18.35 28.39 -16.31
CA VAL A 597 17.85 29.44 -15.40
C VAL A 597 17.34 28.82 -14.09
N TYR A 598 16.62 27.71 -14.15
CA TYR A 598 16.14 27.02 -12.94
C TYR A 598 17.30 26.42 -12.13
N MET A 599 18.22 25.73 -12.79
CA MET A 599 19.40 25.10 -12.12
C MET A 599 20.28 26.17 -11.46
N PHE A 600 20.67 27.19 -12.18
CA PHE A 600 21.52 28.25 -11.66
C PHE A 600 20.79 29.13 -10.63
N GLY A 601 19.49 29.40 -10.83
CA GLY A 601 18.67 30.12 -9.87
C GLY A 601 18.58 29.36 -8.53
N PHE A 602 18.35 28.03 -8.59
CA PHE A 602 18.38 27.19 -7.40
C PHE A 602 19.76 27.14 -6.73
N PHE A 603 20.83 27.00 -7.52
CA PHE A 603 22.20 27.03 -7.01
C PHE A 603 22.51 28.33 -6.27
N ILE A 604 22.17 29.49 -6.86
CA ILE A 604 22.35 30.81 -6.23
C ILE A 604 21.59 30.85 -4.90
N LEU A 605 20.32 30.45 -4.91
CA LEU A 605 19.44 30.50 -3.76
C LEU A 605 19.99 29.65 -2.60
N ILE A 606 20.31 28.37 -2.87
CA ILE A 606 20.74 27.44 -1.82
C ILE A 606 22.13 27.80 -1.28
N SER A 607 23.08 28.19 -2.17
CA SER A 607 24.42 28.53 -1.76
C SER A 607 24.47 29.82 -0.94
N LEU A 608 23.75 30.87 -1.38
CA LEU A 608 23.67 32.11 -0.61
C LEU A 608 22.92 31.92 0.68
N SER A 609 21.80 31.14 0.68
CA SER A 609 21.09 30.84 1.91
C SER A 609 21.95 30.11 2.91
N ALA A 610 22.67 29.08 2.48
CA ALA A 610 23.59 28.35 3.34
C ALA A 610 24.69 29.30 3.89
N LEU A 611 25.31 30.10 3.03
CA LEU A 611 26.40 30.99 3.41
C LEU A 611 25.98 32.00 4.49
N PHE A 612 24.77 32.56 4.39
CA PHE A 612 24.29 33.60 5.32
C PHE A 612 23.54 32.99 6.54
N MET A 613 22.83 31.88 6.38
CA MET A 613 22.10 31.27 7.51
C MET A 613 23.05 30.57 8.50
N THR A 614 24.18 30.08 8.03
CA THR A 614 25.19 29.43 8.89
C THR A 614 26.28 30.42 9.36
N ASP A 615 26.13 31.71 9.08
CA ASP A 615 27.12 32.77 9.37
C ASP A 615 28.55 32.41 8.88
N SER A 616 28.60 31.71 7.75
CA SER A 616 29.83 31.18 7.18
C SER A 616 30.55 32.16 6.26
N PHE A 617 29.99 33.36 6.06
CA PHE A 617 30.67 34.37 5.25
C PHE A 617 31.73 35.11 6.05
N ARG A 618 33.00 34.81 5.77
CA ARG A 618 34.15 35.52 6.31
C ARG A 618 35.12 35.82 5.19
N PHE A 619 35.70 36.99 5.24
CA PHE A 619 36.75 37.43 4.31
C PHE A 619 37.95 37.93 5.11
N GLU A 620 39.05 37.20 5.04
CA GLU A 620 40.28 37.48 5.73
C GLU A 620 41.31 38.07 4.72
N THR A 621 41.85 39.21 5.03
CA THR A 621 42.79 39.93 4.16
C THR A 621 44.23 39.94 4.68
N ASP A 622 44.47 39.31 5.84
CA ASP A 622 45.72 39.51 6.57
C ASP A 622 46.95 38.80 6.00
N ASN A 623 46.79 37.85 5.08
CA ASN A 623 47.84 37.07 4.47
C ASN A 623 47.78 37.01 2.94
N LEU A 624 47.48 38.13 2.28
CA LEU A 624 47.44 38.16 0.82
C LEU A 624 48.85 38.30 0.23
N ALA A 625 49.18 37.42 -0.73
CA ALA A 625 50.42 37.49 -1.48
C ALA A 625 50.46 38.74 -2.38
N PRO A 626 51.62 39.39 -2.58
CA PRO A 626 51.68 40.52 -3.51
C PRO A 626 51.40 40.08 -4.93
N ILE A 627 50.56 40.85 -5.63
CA ILE A 627 50.20 40.62 -7.04
C ILE A 627 51.33 41.19 -7.93
N GLY A 628 51.92 40.35 -8.77
CA GLY A 628 52.93 40.75 -9.73
C GLY A 628 52.36 41.25 -11.06
N VAL A 629 53.22 41.82 -11.88
CA VAL A 629 52.83 42.34 -13.19
C VAL A 629 52.37 41.25 -14.15
N TYR A 630 52.89 40.04 -14.02
CA TYR A 630 52.55 38.91 -14.89
C TYR A 630 51.13 38.42 -14.61
N GLU A 631 50.70 38.33 -13.34
CA GLU A 631 49.36 37.97 -12.93
C GLU A 631 48.32 38.98 -13.46
N ILE A 632 48.68 40.29 -13.43
CA ILE A 632 47.79 41.33 -13.96
C ILE A 632 47.59 41.18 -15.47
N ILE A 633 48.68 40.92 -16.22
CA ILE A 633 48.60 40.71 -17.67
C ILE A 633 47.75 39.51 -18.03
N ILE A 634 47.92 38.38 -17.33
CA ILE A 634 47.14 37.17 -17.58
C ILE A 634 45.69 37.39 -17.20
N ALA A 635 45.43 38.02 -16.06
CA ALA A 635 44.05 38.36 -15.65
C ALA A 635 43.36 39.29 -16.66
N ALA A 636 44.06 40.29 -17.17
CA ALA A 636 43.54 41.17 -18.20
C ALA A 636 43.23 40.42 -19.51
N THR A 637 44.12 39.50 -19.92
CA THR A 637 43.91 38.64 -21.08
C THR A 637 42.69 37.74 -20.90
N LEU A 638 42.54 37.12 -19.73
CA LEU A 638 41.38 36.28 -19.37
C LEU A 638 40.09 37.09 -19.43
N ILE A 639 40.02 38.26 -18.79
CA ILE A 639 38.88 39.16 -18.82
C ILE A 639 38.54 39.58 -20.24
N GLY A 640 39.54 39.98 -21.03
CA GLY A 640 39.41 40.36 -22.43
C GLY A 640 38.85 39.20 -23.29
N GLY A 641 39.34 37.98 -23.04
CA GLY A 641 38.83 36.75 -23.65
C GLY A 641 37.33 36.51 -23.35
N VAL A 642 36.95 36.62 -22.08
CA VAL A 642 35.54 36.44 -21.64
C VAL A 642 34.64 37.51 -22.29
N ILE A 643 35.06 38.78 -22.31
CA ILE A 643 34.33 39.85 -22.96
C ILE A 643 34.16 39.55 -24.47
N THR A 644 35.21 39.07 -25.12
CA THR A 644 35.24 38.69 -26.53
C THR A 644 34.24 37.55 -26.81
N ILE A 645 34.18 36.53 -25.97
CA ILE A 645 33.22 35.41 -26.09
C ILE A 645 31.78 35.94 -26.06
N VAL A 646 31.44 36.83 -25.12
CA VAL A 646 30.12 37.40 -24.96
C VAL A 646 29.74 38.36 -26.11
N ALA A 647 30.67 39.19 -26.51
CA ALA A 647 30.46 40.26 -27.54
C ALA A 647 30.49 39.72 -28.99
N SER A 648 31.23 38.63 -29.23
CA SER A 648 31.45 38.07 -30.57
C SER A 648 30.18 37.62 -31.26
N LYS A 649 30.07 37.96 -32.56
CA LYS A 649 28.99 37.45 -33.46
C LYS A 649 29.42 36.17 -34.21
N SER A 650 30.72 35.85 -34.19
CA SER A 650 31.26 34.70 -34.90
C SER A 650 31.55 33.56 -33.91
N ARG A 651 31.05 32.35 -34.23
CA ARG A 651 31.35 31.14 -33.43
C ARG A 651 32.84 30.84 -33.38
N LEU A 652 33.56 31.01 -34.52
CA LEU A 652 34.99 30.80 -34.59
C LEU A 652 35.71 31.70 -33.61
N MET A 653 35.37 33.00 -33.60
CA MET A 653 35.95 33.97 -32.69
C MET A 653 35.69 33.62 -31.23
N SER A 654 34.49 33.17 -30.92
CA SER A 654 34.11 32.75 -29.56
C SER A 654 34.92 31.50 -29.11
N ILE A 655 35.17 30.54 -30.02
CA ILE A 655 35.96 29.34 -29.71
C ILE A 655 37.43 29.68 -29.49
N ILE A 656 38.02 30.56 -30.36
CA ILE A 656 39.39 31.02 -30.19
C ILE A 656 39.55 31.81 -28.89
N ALA A 657 38.62 32.69 -28.57
CA ALA A 657 38.62 33.44 -27.33
C ALA A 657 38.45 32.52 -26.09
N LEU A 658 37.65 31.43 -26.19
CA LEU A 658 37.53 30.43 -25.14
C LEU A 658 38.87 29.72 -24.92
N GLY A 659 39.55 29.35 -25.99
CA GLY A 659 40.91 28.78 -25.91
C GLY A 659 41.88 29.72 -25.23
N ALA A 660 41.87 31.02 -25.59
CA ALA A 660 42.69 32.02 -24.92
C ALA A 660 42.41 32.13 -23.41
N VAL A 661 41.17 32.03 -22.99
CA VAL A 661 40.80 31.97 -21.57
C VAL A 661 41.36 30.73 -20.90
N GLY A 662 41.20 29.54 -21.51
CA GLY A 662 41.69 28.27 -20.97
C GLY A 662 43.22 28.25 -20.86
N TYR A 663 43.92 28.74 -21.88
CA TYR A 663 45.40 28.89 -21.80
C TYR A 663 45.85 29.92 -20.75
N SER A 664 45.09 30.98 -20.52
CA SER A 664 45.40 31.93 -19.43
C SER A 664 45.26 31.26 -18.07
N VAL A 665 44.30 30.38 -17.88
CA VAL A 665 44.17 29.55 -16.65
C VAL A 665 45.34 28.61 -16.51
N ALA A 666 45.80 27.94 -17.58
CA ALA A 666 46.98 27.08 -17.55
C ALA A 666 48.22 27.85 -17.14
N LEU A 667 48.38 29.11 -17.64
CA LEU A 667 49.51 29.98 -17.24
C LEU A 667 49.45 30.37 -15.76
N PHE A 668 48.27 30.61 -15.20
CA PHE A 668 48.13 30.80 -13.75
C PHE A 668 48.58 29.58 -12.97
N PHE A 669 48.25 28.35 -13.38
CA PHE A 669 48.74 27.13 -12.74
C PHE A 669 50.28 27.01 -12.83
N VAL A 670 50.90 27.44 -13.93
CA VAL A 670 52.39 27.51 -14.05
C VAL A 670 52.97 28.48 -13.02
N ILE A 671 52.43 29.69 -12.93
CA ILE A 671 52.89 30.73 -12.01
C ILE A 671 52.76 30.26 -10.57
N PHE A 672 51.64 29.61 -10.23
CA PHE A 672 51.35 29.08 -8.88
C PHE A 672 52.02 27.72 -8.61
N ARG A 673 52.95 27.30 -9.46
CA ARG A 673 53.73 26.06 -9.28
C ARG A 673 52.89 24.79 -9.19
N ALA A 674 51.85 24.69 -9.99
CA ALA A 674 51.00 23.52 -10.11
C ALA A 674 51.19 22.86 -11.50
N PRO A 675 52.30 22.19 -11.79
CA PRO A 675 52.67 21.72 -13.13
C PRO A 675 51.71 20.66 -13.66
N ASP A 676 51.19 19.76 -12.81
CA ASP A 676 50.27 18.72 -13.23
C ASP A 676 48.91 19.31 -13.68
N LEU A 677 48.39 20.30 -12.94
CA LEU A 677 47.19 21.04 -13.31
C LEU A 677 47.42 21.85 -14.59
N ALA A 678 48.61 22.50 -14.74
CA ALA A 678 48.94 23.27 -15.94
C ALA A 678 48.94 22.37 -17.18
N LEU A 679 49.60 21.21 -17.11
CA LEU A 679 49.69 20.26 -18.21
C LEU A 679 48.32 19.71 -18.59
N THR A 680 47.54 19.28 -17.61
CA THR A 680 46.21 18.76 -17.82
C THR A 680 45.31 19.81 -18.47
N GLN A 681 45.26 21.04 -17.96
CA GLN A 681 44.49 22.14 -18.51
C GLN A 681 44.89 22.45 -19.96
N LEU A 682 46.19 22.47 -20.26
CA LEU A 682 46.70 22.73 -21.59
C LEU A 682 46.27 21.66 -22.60
N VAL A 683 46.37 20.38 -22.21
CA VAL A 683 45.96 19.25 -23.06
C VAL A 683 44.47 19.27 -23.31
N ILE A 684 43.66 19.38 -22.25
CA ILE A 684 42.20 19.37 -22.36
C ILE A 684 41.71 20.57 -23.16
N GLU A 685 42.26 21.78 -22.95
CA GLU A 685 41.88 22.97 -23.71
C GLU A 685 42.20 22.81 -25.20
N THR A 686 43.37 22.29 -25.52
CA THR A 686 43.77 22.06 -26.92
C THR A 686 42.82 21.08 -27.62
N ILE A 687 42.48 19.95 -26.96
CA ILE A 687 41.57 18.96 -27.50
C ILE A 687 40.16 19.55 -27.63
N SER A 688 39.69 20.28 -26.63
CA SER A 688 38.35 20.88 -26.60
C SER A 688 38.18 21.92 -27.72
N VAL A 689 39.17 22.81 -27.90
CA VAL A 689 39.18 23.79 -29.00
C VAL A 689 39.17 23.11 -30.35
N ALA A 690 40.02 22.10 -30.55
CA ALA A 690 40.05 21.32 -31.80
C ALA A 690 38.72 20.62 -32.08
N LEU A 691 38.13 19.95 -31.10
CA LEU A 691 36.80 19.28 -31.25
C LEU A 691 35.68 20.27 -31.53
N PHE A 692 35.66 21.42 -30.86
CA PHE A 692 34.66 22.46 -31.11
C PHE A 692 34.84 23.05 -32.53
N LEU A 693 36.04 23.30 -32.99
CA LEU A 693 36.31 23.77 -34.35
C LEU A 693 35.80 22.76 -35.39
N LEU A 694 36.05 21.45 -35.20
CA LEU A 694 35.60 20.39 -36.08
C LEU A 694 34.06 20.25 -36.06
N ALA A 695 33.44 20.21 -34.87
CA ALA A 695 32.00 20.06 -34.73
C ALA A 695 31.24 21.26 -35.29
N PHE A 696 31.69 22.50 -35.01
CA PHE A 696 31.00 23.70 -35.46
C PHE A 696 31.29 24.07 -36.91
N TYR A 697 32.30 23.48 -37.53
CA TYR A 697 32.57 23.70 -38.97
C TYR A 697 31.38 23.34 -39.85
N HIS A 698 30.69 22.26 -39.53
CA HIS A 698 29.52 21.77 -40.28
C HIS A 698 28.20 22.42 -39.92
N LEU A 699 28.16 23.28 -38.90
CA LEU A 699 26.93 23.95 -38.49
C LEU A 699 26.67 25.23 -39.33
N PRO A 700 25.38 25.51 -39.63
CA PRO A 700 25.05 26.74 -40.37
C PRO A 700 25.52 28.00 -39.62
N LYS A 701 25.89 29.04 -40.37
CA LYS A 701 26.35 30.31 -39.78
C LYS A 701 25.31 30.82 -38.78
N SER A 702 25.77 31.19 -37.58
CA SER A 702 24.88 31.71 -36.55
C SER A 702 24.36 33.09 -36.98
N THR A 703 23.07 33.18 -37.25
CA THR A 703 22.42 34.45 -37.26
C THR A 703 21.99 34.77 -35.84
N LYS A 704 22.67 35.69 -35.16
CA LYS A 704 22.14 36.26 -33.89
C LYS A 704 20.84 36.96 -34.23
N LYS A 705 19.73 36.24 -34.13
CA LYS A 705 18.40 36.90 -34.09
C LYS A 705 18.39 37.77 -32.84
N ASN A 706 17.86 38.98 -32.96
CA ASN A 706 17.72 39.90 -31.85
C ASN A 706 16.91 39.26 -30.74
N GLU A 707 17.62 38.77 -29.69
CA GLU A 707 16.95 38.34 -28.47
C GLU A 707 16.18 39.50 -27.86
N ARG A 708 14.95 39.23 -27.35
CA ARG A 708 14.15 40.23 -26.64
C ARG A 708 14.94 40.75 -25.44
N MET A 709 14.95 42.05 -25.20
CA MET A 709 15.69 42.74 -24.13
C MET A 709 15.45 42.06 -22.76
N ARG A 710 14.21 41.62 -22.48
CA ARG A 710 13.84 40.91 -21.26
C ARG A 710 14.65 39.63 -21.06
N PHE A 711 14.93 38.86 -22.10
CA PHE A 711 15.72 37.63 -21.99
C PHE A 711 17.20 37.94 -21.77
N ARG A 712 17.74 38.99 -22.38
CA ARG A 712 19.14 39.44 -22.18
C ARG A 712 19.36 39.86 -20.73
N LEU A 713 18.43 40.64 -20.17
CA LEU A 713 18.51 41.08 -18.77
C LEU A 713 18.42 39.90 -17.80
N GLY A 714 17.46 38.94 -18.02
CA GLY A 714 17.35 37.75 -17.21
C GLY A 714 18.62 36.86 -17.24
N ASN A 715 19.20 36.69 -18.43
CA ASN A 715 20.45 35.92 -18.57
C ASN A 715 21.63 36.62 -17.84
N ALA A 716 21.70 37.98 -17.94
CA ALA A 716 22.73 38.76 -17.26
C ALA A 716 22.60 38.66 -15.73
N ILE A 717 21.37 38.73 -15.19
CA ILE A 717 21.12 38.60 -13.74
C ILE A 717 21.56 37.23 -13.25
N ILE A 718 21.22 36.15 -13.96
CA ILE A 718 21.63 34.79 -13.57
C ILE A 718 23.12 34.63 -13.67
N ALA A 719 23.76 35.06 -14.74
CA ALA A 719 25.21 34.97 -14.91
C ALA A 719 25.97 35.75 -13.84
N LEU A 720 25.53 36.99 -13.55
CA LEU A 720 26.12 37.81 -12.48
C LEU A 720 25.89 37.15 -11.10
N GLY A 721 24.66 36.63 -10.85
CA GLY A 721 24.33 35.95 -9.61
C GLY A 721 25.22 34.72 -9.36
N VAL A 722 25.43 33.87 -10.37
CA VAL A 722 26.37 32.72 -10.26
C VAL A 722 27.77 33.20 -10.01
N GLY A 723 28.23 34.20 -10.76
CA GLY A 723 29.59 34.74 -10.59
C GLY A 723 29.85 35.29 -9.17
N VAL A 724 28.90 36.09 -8.66
CA VAL A 724 29.01 36.63 -7.30
C VAL A 724 28.91 35.50 -6.26
N THR A 725 28.00 34.57 -6.40
CA THR A 725 27.87 33.44 -5.47
C THR A 725 29.13 32.61 -5.42
N MET A 726 29.71 32.25 -6.57
CA MET A 726 30.96 31.48 -6.63
C MET A 726 32.12 32.25 -6.02
N THR A 727 32.21 33.57 -6.25
CA THR A 727 33.26 34.40 -5.66
C THR A 727 33.13 34.45 -4.15
N LEU A 728 31.91 34.66 -3.62
CA LEU A 728 31.66 34.67 -2.16
C LEU A 728 31.98 33.32 -1.51
N VAL A 729 31.55 32.21 -2.12
CA VAL A 729 31.87 30.86 -1.64
C VAL A 729 33.37 30.60 -1.66
N ALA A 730 34.07 30.98 -2.74
CA ALA A 730 35.53 30.78 -2.84
C ALA A 730 36.28 31.60 -1.79
N LEU A 731 35.92 32.87 -1.58
CA LEU A 731 36.53 33.73 -0.57
C LEU A 731 36.28 33.20 0.84
N SER A 732 35.04 32.78 1.12
CA SER A 732 34.69 32.22 2.43
C SER A 732 35.42 30.91 2.70
N ALA A 733 35.49 29.99 1.71
CA ALA A 733 36.19 28.72 1.85
C ALA A 733 37.70 28.91 2.07
N HIS A 734 38.28 29.96 1.47
CA HIS A 734 39.69 30.30 1.68
C HIS A 734 39.93 30.80 3.10
N SER A 735 39.02 31.62 3.63
CA SER A 735 39.17 32.29 4.94
C SER A 735 38.81 31.39 6.14
N GLN A 736 38.03 30.31 5.92
CA GLN A 736 37.59 29.42 7.00
C GLN A 736 38.18 28.01 6.86
N LYS A 737 39.46 27.86 7.19
CA LYS A 737 40.08 26.53 7.35
C LYS A 737 39.90 26.08 8.80
N ILE A 738 38.76 25.39 9.09
CA ILE A 738 38.39 24.93 10.43
C ILE A 738 39.17 23.66 10.83
N LEU A 739 39.52 22.83 9.86
CA LEU A 739 40.19 21.54 10.08
C LEU A 739 41.64 21.60 9.57
N PRO A 740 42.55 20.84 10.18
CA PRO A 740 43.91 20.71 9.65
C PRO A 740 43.86 20.10 8.25
N SER A 741 44.82 20.52 7.40
CA SER A 741 44.87 20.04 6.01
C SER A 741 45.25 18.57 5.95
N ILE A 742 44.45 17.74 5.29
CA ILE A 742 44.78 16.33 5.01
C ILE A 742 46.00 16.18 4.11
N SER A 743 46.45 17.25 3.48
CA SER A 743 47.60 17.22 2.60
C SER A 743 48.91 16.87 3.33
N GLU A 744 48.99 17.08 4.66
CA GLU A 744 50.15 16.69 5.44
C GLU A 744 50.32 15.18 5.47
N PHE A 745 49.23 14.43 5.66
CA PHE A 745 49.25 12.98 5.56
C PHE A 745 49.85 12.50 4.22
N TYR A 746 49.40 13.06 3.12
CA TYR A 746 49.92 12.67 1.81
C TYR A 746 51.38 13.10 1.59
N LYS A 747 51.81 14.23 2.12
CA LYS A 747 53.22 14.66 2.04
C LYS A 747 54.16 13.70 2.76
N GLU A 748 53.73 13.17 3.90
CA GLU A 748 54.53 12.28 4.71
C GLU A 748 54.57 10.83 4.17
N THR A 749 53.43 10.34 3.64
CA THR A 749 53.25 8.92 3.29
C THR A 749 53.48 8.59 1.81
N VAL A 750 53.36 9.57 0.92
CA VAL A 750 53.41 9.35 -0.53
C VAL A 750 54.70 8.68 -1.01
N TYR A 751 55.81 9.04 -0.44
CA TYR A 751 57.12 8.48 -0.82
C TYR A 751 57.46 7.22 -0.04
N THR A 752 57.13 7.21 1.24
CA THR A 752 57.50 6.13 2.17
C THR A 752 56.61 4.91 2.06
N GLU A 753 55.32 5.11 1.89
CA GLU A 753 54.33 4.02 1.86
C GLU A 753 53.86 3.70 0.44
N ALA A 754 53.57 4.70 -0.37
CA ALA A 754 53.10 4.50 -1.74
C ALA A 754 54.22 4.50 -2.82
N GLY A 755 55.47 4.81 -2.47
CA GLY A 755 56.66 4.68 -3.34
C GLY A 755 56.69 5.63 -4.54
N GLY A 756 55.89 6.70 -4.56
CA GLY A 756 55.76 7.62 -5.68
C GLY A 756 56.31 9.02 -5.39
N GLY A 757 57.01 9.63 -6.37
CA GLY A 757 57.57 10.99 -6.26
C GLY A 757 56.57 12.12 -6.60
N ASN A 758 55.42 11.82 -7.19
CA ASN A 758 54.39 12.80 -7.53
C ASN A 758 53.12 12.52 -6.71
N ILE A 759 52.78 13.41 -5.78
CA ILE A 759 51.67 13.28 -4.87
C ILE A 759 50.33 13.17 -5.61
N VAL A 760 50.13 13.99 -6.66
CA VAL A 760 48.85 14.04 -7.42
C VAL A 760 48.60 12.70 -8.10
N ASN A 761 49.59 12.16 -8.78
CA ASN A 761 49.48 10.89 -9.48
C ASN A 761 49.26 9.73 -8.49
N VAL A 762 49.96 9.72 -7.36
CA VAL A 762 49.81 8.67 -6.34
C VAL A 762 48.45 8.70 -5.70
N ILE A 763 47.89 9.88 -5.43
CA ILE A 763 46.51 9.97 -4.92
C ILE A 763 45.51 9.36 -5.91
N LEU A 764 45.64 9.66 -7.20
CA LEU A 764 44.74 9.18 -8.24
C LEU A 764 44.83 7.67 -8.52
N VAL A 765 46.05 7.10 -8.35
CA VAL A 765 46.29 5.71 -8.78
C VAL A 765 46.30 4.73 -7.62
N ASP A 766 46.70 5.17 -6.42
CA ASP A 766 46.87 4.32 -5.24
C ASP A 766 45.84 4.66 -4.13
N TYR A 767 45.98 5.80 -3.47
CA TYR A 767 45.14 6.18 -2.34
C TYR A 767 43.67 6.23 -2.68
N ARG A 768 43.34 6.68 -3.89
CA ARG A 768 41.97 6.78 -4.41
C ARG A 768 41.81 6.09 -5.76
N GLY A 769 42.51 5.00 -5.97
CA GLY A 769 42.53 4.27 -7.24
C GLY A 769 41.15 3.77 -7.68
N PHE A 770 40.24 3.46 -6.75
CA PHE A 770 38.84 3.09 -7.07
C PHE A 770 38.08 4.23 -7.75
N ASP A 771 38.28 5.49 -7.36
CA ASP A 771 37.61 6.61 -8.01
C ASP A 771 37.98 6.67 -9.50
N THR A 772 39.28 6.54 -9.81
CA THR A 772 39.80 6.52 -11.18
C THR A 772 39.32 5.30 -11.95
N LEU A 773 39.22 4.13 -11.32
CA LEU A 773 38.64 2.93 -11.94
C LEU A 773 37.19 3.12 -12.32
N PHE A 774 36.37 3.73 -11.46
CA PHE A 774 34.96 4.03 -11.77
C PHE A 774 34.82 5.11 -12.85
N GLU A 775 35.69 6.12 -12.89
CA GLU A 775 35.73 7.11 -13.97
C GLU A 775 35.98 6.46 -15.33
N ILE A 776 36.96 5.56 -15.43
CA ILE A 776 37.22 4.80 -16.65
C ILE A 776 36.02 3.93 -17.04
N THR A 777 35.35 3.33 -16.06
CA THR A 777 34.15 2.53 -16.30
C THR A 777 33.01 3.38 -16.86
N VAL A 778 32.81 4.58 -16.33
CA VAL A 778 31.78 5.53 -16.85
C VAL A 778 32.11 5.96 -18.28
N LEU A 779 33.36 6.23 -18.59
CA LEU A 779 33.81 6.53 -19.97
C LEU A 779 33.54 5.33 -20.91
N GLY A 780 33.78 4.10 -20.44
CA GLY A 780 33.47 2.88 -21.19
C GLY A 780 31.99 2.76 -21.49
N ILE A 781 31.12 3.01 -20.50
CA ILE A 781 29.67 3.02 -20.65
C ILE A 781 29.23 4.09 -21.65
N ALA A 782 29.77 5.30 -21.57
CA ALA A 782 29.49 6.36 -22.52
C ALA A 782 29.91 5.99 -23.95
N GLY A 783 31.08 5.38 -24.11
CA GLY A 783 31.55 4.87 -25.39
C GLY A 783 30.63 3.82 -26.02
N ILE A 784 30.18 2.85 -25.22
CA ILE A 784 29.18 1.84 -25.64
C ILE A 784 27.86 2.50 -26.02
N GLY A 785 27.40 3.49 -25.27
CA GLY A 785 26.19 4.26 -25.58
C GLY A 785 26.28 4.98 -26.93
N ILE A 786 27.43 5.62 -27.21
CA ILE A 786 27.69 6.28 -28.50
C ILE A 786 27.69 5.28 -29.64
N ILE A 787 28.35 4.13 -29.48
CA ILE A 787 28.37 3.05 -30.49
C ILE A 787 26.97 2.54 -30.77
N ALA A 788 26.16 2.30 -29.73
CA ALA A 788 24.79 1.86 -29.87
C ALA A 788 23.92 2.86 -30.66
N MET A 789 24.06 4.17 -30.39
CA MET A 789 23.33 5.22 -31.13
C MET A 789 23.77 5.32 -32.60
N ILE A 790 25.05 5.14 -32.90
CA ILE A 790 25.58 5.16 -34.27
C ILE A 790 25.05 3.92 -35.03
N LYS A 791 25.07 2.75 -34.40
CA LYS A 791 24.61 1.48 -35.00
C LYS A 791 23.10 1.52 -35.32
N LEU A 792 22.27 2.07 -34.42
CA LEU A 792 20.85 2.27 -34.67
C LEU A 792 20.57 3.16 -35.89
N ARG A 793 21.37 4.20 -36.11
CA ARG A 793 21.25 5.06 -37.31
C ARG A 793 21.63 4.35 -38.60
N LEU A 794 22.61 3.48 -38.58
CA LEU A 794 23.04 2.70 -39.76
C LEU A 794 21.97 1.68 -40.12
N SER A 795 21.38 0.97 -39.17
CA SER A 795 20.28 0.02 -39.41
C SER A 795 19.06 0.69 -40.09
N ASN A 796 18.65 1.86 -39.62
CA ASN A 796 17.55 2.61 -40.24
C ASN A 796 17.83 3.10 -41.66
N LYS A 797 19.10 3.17 -42.10
CA LYS A 797 19.46 3.55 -43.46
C LYS A 797 19.46 2.32 -44.37
N GLU A 798 19.85 1.16 -43.86
CA GLU A 798 19.84 -0.10 -44.62
C GLU A 798 18.41 -0.55 -44.92
N ASP A 799 17.49 -0.45 -43.91
CA ASP A 799 16.06 -0.75 -44.11
C ASP A 799 15.35 0.18 -45.11
N GLN A 800 15.86 1.39 -45.37
CA GLN A 800 15.35 2.33 -46.34
C GLN A 800 15.89 2.04 -47.78
N HIS A 801 17.01 1.35 -47.90
CA HIS A 801 17.56 0.94 -49.17
C HIS A 801 17.02 -0.41 -49.68
N GLU A 802 16.60 -1.31 -48.79
CA GLU A 802 15.94 -2.57 -49.18
C GLU A 802 14.45 -2.37 -49.56
N ASN A 803 13.83 -1.27 -49.23
CA ASN A 803 12.44 -0.92 -49.58
C ASN A 803 12.34 0.05 -50.80
N LYS A 804 13.42 0.28 -51.53
CA LYS A 804 13.45 0.90 -52.87
C LYS A 804 13.91 -0.08 -53.91
#